data_3f92a88eedbaf5a92d0a1c4eb32819b3
#
_entry.id   3f92a88eedbaf5a92d0a1c4eb32819b3
#
_cell.length_a   1.000
_cell.length_b   1.000
_cell.length_c   1.000
_cell.angle_alpha   90.00
_cell.angle_beta   90.00
_cell.angle_gamma   90.00
#
_symmetry.space_group_name_H-M   'P 1'
#
loop_
_entity.id
_entity.type
_entity.pdbx_description
1 polymer ?
#
loop_
_entity_poly.entity_id
_entity_poly.type
_entity_poly.pdbx_seq_one_letter_code
_entity_poly.pdbx_strand_id
1 'polypeptide(L)'
;MEQKIFGQINQEESGSKKNIYLMQPTYMNSSSVHFPYAIGALASYAWQFDDIRENYALKKCFFLRNKTEEVLNSLENPFLIGFSCYMWNFEYNKLLAKKIKGRYPNCIIVFGGQHIAPGEENLIKYPFVDILMHNEGEVFFRDLLRALANGTQLKEVNNISFRENGQTVATPVTTAKDFNFPSPYESGFYDKLIEDNPNIEFIPLVETNRGCPNHCAYCSWGKMNAKVRLFPMDRVFRDLEWVSEHKMEFLGFADANFGMFPRDEQIIDKIIELYEKNGYPVKFQVSYSKNSEDRVFRITEKLNKKGMDKGVTLSFQSMSPTVQKNIGRSNMYIEHFKTLLDKYSQAGIPTYTDLILGLPGETLESFTDGIETLLEYGQHTSLFVHLCEWLPCAEMGKKEYMEYFGINYSKVPLNQPHMSRIENEEVGEFSRIITLTNSMSHDDWKKMNIFSACVLCFHHLGMLQIAALYIYHQKGIKYKDFYSSLAEYLLSSDGAASNALKKIKKRLDDIIEKNSAVVFFDDRFGNVAWPFEEYLFLDIITQKDLFFKQIKNFLSNYIDDDALLCELLAYQSFIIKQINVSHKSFSGSYNWKDYFGALLKDQKDAVLKKEKVHYVIDDNRAAVTWQEYARNVLWYGRRGGKNIYTSEIKEVIGDERE
;
A
#
# COMPACT_ATOMS: atom_id res chain seq x y z
N MET A 1 -27.33 -27.74 -3.60
CA MET A 1 -27.69 -26.42 -3.07
C MET A 1 -27.53 -26.48 -1.57
N GLU A 2 -26.38 -26.14 -1.06
CA GLU A 2 -26.17 -25.95 0.37
C GLU A 2 -26.90 -24.66 0.80
N GLN A 3 -27.72 -24.75 1.84
CA GLN A 3 -28.53 -23.63 2.34
C GLN A 3 -27.59 -22.52 2.84
N LYS A 4 -27.72 -21.31 2.30
CA LYS A 4 -26.95 -20.14 2.79
C LYS A 4 -27.20 -19.93 4.29
N ILE A 5 -26.15 -19.91 5.10
CA ILE A 5 -26.22 -19.81 6.58
C ILE A 5 -26.98 -18.55 7.00
N PHE A 6 -26.82 -17.44 6.31
CA PHE A 6 -27.42 -16.14 6.64
C PHE A 6 -28.69 -15.81 5.86
N GLY A 7 -29.11 -16.62 4.87
CA GLY A 7 -30.34 -16.43 4.11
C GLY A 7 -31.62 -16.91 4.81
N GLN A 8 -31.52 -17.59 5.95
CA GLN A 8 -32.65 -18.16 6.71
C GLN A 8 -32.81 -17.62 8.13
N ILE A 9 -32.10 -16.57 8.52
CA ILE A 9 -32.33 -15.93 9.81
C ILE A 9 -33.63 -15.12 9.70
N ASN A 10 -34.76 -15.84 9.77
CA ASN A 10 -36.07 -15.22 9.93
C ASN A 10 -36.13 -14.45 11.25
N GLN A 11 -36.75 -13.27 11.22
CA GLN A 11 -36.87 -12.33 12.34
C GLN A 11 -37.78 -12.84 13.50
N GLU A 12 -38.23 -14.07 13.47
CA GLU A 12 -39.13 -14.62 14.48
C GLU A 12 -38.39 -15.62 15.37
N GLU A 13 -37.87 -15.12 16.44
CA GLU A 13 -37.60 -15.73 17.76
C GLU A 13 -36.54 -14.93 18.55
N SER A 14 -36.89 -13.69 18.92
CA SER A 14 -35.93 -12.77 19.57
C SER A 14 -35.96 -12.81 21.11
N GLY A 15 -36.61 -13.78 21.73
CA GLY A 15 -36.89 -13.73 23.19
C GLY A 15 -35.81 -14.28 24.12
N SER A 16 -34.86 -15.09 23.65
CA SER A 16 -33.90 -15.78 24.54
C SER A 16 -32.42 -15.71 24.13
N LYS A 17 -32.09 -15.34 22.88
CA LYS A 17 -30.72 -15.39 22.39
C LYS A 17 -29.89 -14.17 22.82
N LYS A 18 -28.60 -14.41 23.14
CA LYS A 18 -27.65 -13.37 23.53
C LYS A 18 -27.13 -12.62 22.29
N ASN A 19 -27.21 -11.29 22.27
CA ASN A 19 -26.82 -10.47 21.11
C ASN A 19 -25.30 -10.32 20.97
N ILE A 20 -24.76 -10.72 19.83
CA ILE A 20 -23.34 -10.58 19.46
C ILE A 20 -23.23 -9.51 18.37
N TYR A 21 -22.25 -8.64 18.52
CA TYR A 21 -21.85 -7.65 17.51
C TYR A 21 -20.40 -7.86 17.10
N LEU A 22 -20.09 -7.73 15.82
CA LEU A 22 -18.74 -7.78 15.29
C LEU A 22 -18.41 -6.45 14.60
N MET A 23 -17.22 -5.93 14.89
CA MET A 23 -16.79 -4.60 14.46
C MET A 23 -15.40 -4.65 13.80
N GLN A 24 -15.33 -4.14 12.59
CA GLN A 24 -14.07 -3.94 11.84
C GLN A 24 -14.11 -2.57 11.16
N PRO A 25 -14.17 -1.46 11.92
CA PRO A 25 -14.29 -0.13 11.36
C PRO A 25 -13.10 0.20 10.44
N THR A 26 -13.39 0.80 9.30
CA THR A 26 -12.39 1.29 8.36
C THR A 26 -12.81 2.62 7.74
N TYR A 27 -11.89 3.27 7.04
CA TYR A 27 -12.15 4.47 6.26
C TYR A 27 -12.74 4.12 4.89
N MET A 28 -13.62 4.97 4.38
CA MET A 28 -14.06 4.89 2.99
C MET A 28 -13.02 5.56 2.08
N ASN A 29 -12.78 4.96 0.93
CA ASN A 29 -12.05 5.57 -0.17
C ASN A 29 -13.06 6.11 -1.20
N SER A 30 -13.42 7.39 -1.11
CA SER A 30 -14.52 7.96 -1.89
C SER A 30 -15.86 7.26 -1.59
N SER A 31 -16.40 6.47 -2.52
CA SER A 31 -17.64 5.67 -2.36
C SER A 31 -17.40 4.20 -2.04
N SER A 32 -16.14 3.75 -2.02
CA SER A 32 -15.79 2.34 -1.92
C SER A 32 -15.13 1.96 -0.60
N VAL A 33 -15.30 0.70 -0.20
CA VAL A 33 -14.71 0.11 1.00
C VAL A 33 -14.42 -1.38 0.78
N HIS A 34 -13.33 -1.88 1.34
CA HIS A 34 -13.09 -3.33 1.35
C HIS A 34 -14.11 -4.05 2.22
N PHE A 35 -14.55 -5.23 1.79
CA PHE A 35 -15.34 -6.10 2.66
C PHE A 35 -14.62 -6.33 4.00
N PRO A 36 -15.35 -6.33 5.11
CA PRO A 36 -14.76 -6.60 6.44
C PRO A 36 -14.44 -8.10 6.61
N TYR A 37 -13.39 -8.57 5.94
CA TYR A 37 -13.08 -9.97 5.76
C TYR A 37 -12.91 -10.74 7.09
N ALA A 38 -12.19 -10.16 8.06
CA ALA A 38 -11.94 -10.86 9.33
C ALA A 38 -13.23 -11.17 10.09
N ILE A 39 -14.14 -10.20 10.22
CA ILE A 39 -15.42 -10.45 10.93
C ILE A 39 -16.37 -11.33 10.10
N GLY A 40 -16.31 -11.24 8.76
CA GLY A 40 -17.04 -12.15 7.87
C GLY A 40 -16.58 -13.60 8.04
N ALA A 41 -15.29 -13.85 8.12
CA ALA A 41 -14.72 -15.18 8.35
C ALA A 41 -15.09 -15.73 9.73
N LEU A 42 -15.00 -14.91 10.79
CA LEU A 42 -15.43 -15.29 12.16
C LEU A 42 -16.90 -15.67 12.20
N ALA A 43 -17.77 -14.84 11.61
CA ALA A 43 -19.21 -15.07 11.57
C ALA A 43 -19.54 -16.34 10.78
N SER A 44 -18.99 -16.49 9.58
CA SER A 44 -19.25 -17.66 8.72
C SER A 44 -18.80 -18.96 9.39
N TYR A 45 -17.66 -18.94 10.10
CA TYR A 45 -17.19 -20.12 10.82
C TYR A 45 -18.04 -20.41 12.06
N ALA A 46 -18.33 -19.44 12.90
CA ALA A 46 -19.04 -19.68 14.15
C ALA A 46 -20.51 -20.05 13.92
N TRP A 47 -21.21 -19.32 13.04
CA TRP A 47 -22.64 -19.54 12.81
C TRP A 47 -22.99 -20.74 11.93
N GLN A 48 -22.03 -21.54 11.45
CA GLN A 48 -22.32 -22.83 10.84
C GLN A 48 -22.79 -23.89 11.88
N PHE A 49 -22.52 -23.70 13.17
CA PHE A 49 -22.83 -24.63 14.24
C PHE A 49 -24.21 -24.33 14.87
N ASP A 50 -25.04 -25.37 15.07
CA ASP A 50 -26.38 -25.24 15.64
C ASP A 50 -26.36 -24.69 17.08
N ASP A 51 -25.46 -25.19 17.89
CA ASP A 51 -25.29 -24.75 19.28
C ASP A 51 -24.97 -23.24 19.40
N ILE A 52 -24.28 -22.67 18.42
CA ILE A 52 -24.03 -21.24 18.37
C ILE A 52 -25.29 -20.49 17.95
N ARG A 53 -26.00 -20.96 16.91
CA ARG A 53 -27.25 -20.34 16.43
C ARG A 53 -28.37 -20.40 17.46
N GLU A 54 -28.41 -21.41 18.28
CA GLU A 54 -29.40 -21.56 19.35
C GLU A 54 -29.18 -20.57 20.51
N ASN A 55 -27.91 -20.32 20.87
CA ASN A 55 -27.56 -19.48 22.01
C ASN A 55 -27.38 -18.00 21.68
N TYR A 56 -27.00 -17.67 20.41
CA TYR A 56 -26.57 -16.34 20.03
C TYR A 56 -27.25 -15.83 18.77
N ALA A 57 -27.57 -14.53 18.77
CA ALA A 57 -28.03 -13.77 17.60
C ALA A 57 -26.90 -12.88 17.12
N LEU A 58 -26.41 -13.09 15.89
CA LEU A 58 -25.51 -12.14 15.22
C LEU A 58 -26.33 -10.93 14.78
N LYS A 59 -26.02 -9.78 15.34
CA LYS A 59 -26.64 -8.50 15.00
C LYS A 59 -25.85 -7.79 13.90
N LYS A 60 -26.24 -6.54 13.61
CA LYS A 60 -25.57 -5.70 12.62
C LYS A 60 -24.07 -5.63 12.84
N CYS A 61 -23.29 -5.84 11.77
CA CYS A 61 -21.84 -5.63 11.77
C CYS A 61 -21.50 -4.16 11.47
N PHE A 62 -20.51 -3.62 12.18
CA PHE A 62 -20.03 -2.25 11.97
C PHE A 62 -18.66 -2.29 11.29
N PHE A 63 -18.61 -1.82 10.05
CA PHE A 63 -17.41 -1.81 9.21
C PHE A 63 -16.95 -0.41 8.81
N LEU A 64 -17.71 0.62 9.15
CA LEU A 64 -17.36 2.02 8.95
C LEU A 64 -17.11 2.73 10.29
N ARG A 65 -16.32 3.79 10.26
CA ARG A 65 -16.07 4.70 11.38
C ARG A 65 -17.21 5.70 11.52
N ASN A 66 -18.35 5.20 12.00
CA ASN A 66 -19.49 6.04 12.33
C ASN A 66 -19.23 6.85 13.63
N LYS A 67 -20.01 7.89 13.88
CA LYS A 67 -20.00 8.58 15.17
C LYS A 67 -20.30 7.57 16.28
N THR A 68 -19.51 7.59 17.35
CA THR A 68 -19.63 6.60 18.41
C THR A 68 -21.00 6.60 19.07
N GLU A 69 -21.66 7.76 19.18
CA GLU A 69 -23.03 7.86 19.74
C GLU A 69 -24.08 7.20 18.82
N GLU A 70 -23.92 7.27 17.49
CA GLU A 70 -24.79 6.57 16.55
C GLU A 70 -24.68 5.06 16.70
N VAL A 71 -23.44 4.56 16.87
CA VAL A 71 -23.17 3.14 17.13
C VAL A 71 -23.81 2.75 18.46
N LEU A 72 -23.57 3.49 19.54
CA LEU A 72 -24.13 3.21 20.87
C LEU A 72 -25.66 3.15 20.88
N ASN A 73 -26.32 4.07 20.14
CA ASN A 73 -27.77 4.12 20.07
C ASN A 73 -28.39 3.00 19.23
N SER A 74 -27.60 2.34 18.38
CA SER A 74 -28.04 1.20 17.57
C SER A 74 -27.78 -0.16 18.24
N LEU A 75 -27.15 -0.19 19.42
CA LEU A 75 -26.90 -1.43 20.17
C LEU A 75 -28.13 -1.81 21.03
N GLU A 76 -28.58 -3.04 20.89
CA GLU A 76 -29.68 -3.63 21.63
C GLU A 76 -29.16 -4.71 22.58
N ASN A 77 -29.16 -4.45 23.89
CA ASN A 77 -28.72 -5.39 24.92
C ASN A 77 -27.49 -6.24 24.51
N PRO A 78 -26.35 -5.63 24.21
CA PRO A 78 -25.20 -6.35 23.71
C PRO A 78 -24.63 -7.26 24.80
N PHE A 79 -24.54 -8.57 24.51
CA PHE A 79 -23.89 -9.55 25.39
C PHE A 79 -22.39 -9.58 25.17
N LEU A 80 -21.95 -9.61 23.89
CA LEU A 80 -20.53 -9.60 23.51
C LEU A 80 -20.33 -8.74 22.27
N ILE A 81 -19.25 -7.96 22.27
CA ILE A 81 -18.80 -7.20 21.11
C ILE A 81 -17.36 -7.56 20.80
N GLY A 82 -17.13 -8.11 19.59
CA GLY A 82 -15.82 -8.45 19.08
C GLY A 82 -15.30 -7.37 18.15
N PHE A 83 -14.09 -6.86 18.41
CA PHE A 83 -13.40 -5.87 17.60
C PHE A 83 -12.23 -6.49 16.86
N SER A 84 -12.19 -6.34 15.53
CA SER A 84 -11.01 -6.64 14.72
C SER A 84 -10.10 -5.41 14.68
N CYS A 85 -8.95 -5.49 15.35
CA CYS A 85 -8.05 -4.37 15.60
C CYS A 85 -6.87 -4.36 14.61
N TYR A 86 -6.74 -3.23 13.91
CA TYR A 86 -5.66 -2.89 13.01
C TYR A 86 -5.13 -1.48 13.34
N MET A 87 -3.99 -1.09 12.77
CA MET A 87 -3.42 0.23 13.00
C MET A 87 -4.36 1.39 12.58
N TRP A 88 -5.26 1.16 11.61
CA TRP A 88 -6.20 2.17 11.10
C TRP A 88 -7.53 2.26 11.83
N ASN A 89 -7.73 1.49 12.91
CA ASN A 89 -8.96 1.53 13.69
C ASN A 89 -8.75 1.35 15.20
N PHE A 90 -7.52 1.29 15.67
CA PHE A 90 -7.24 0.90 17.06
C PHE A 90 -7.65 1.97 18.07
N GLU A 91 -7.38 3.25 17.79
CA GLU A 91 -7.79 4.36 18.68
C GLU A 91 -9.32 4.50 18.72
N TYR A 92 -9.97 4.36 17.54
CA TYR A 92 -11.42 4.36 17.45
C TYR A 92 -12.05 3.18 18.21
N ASN A 93 -11.53 1.97 18.04
CA ASN A 93 -12.00 0.79 18.76
C ASN A 93 -11.88 0.97 20.26
N LYS A 94 -10.80 1.54 20.76
CA LYS A 94 -10.62 1.86 22.20
C LYS A 94 -11.65 2.87 22.71
N LEU A 95 -11.86 3.95 21.97
CA LEU A 95 -12.85 4.97 22.33
C LEU A 95 -14.25 4.37 22.41
N LEU A 96 -14.65 3.64 21.37
CA LEU A 96 -15.97 3.02 21.28
C LEU A 96 -16.15 1.95 22.37
N ALA A 97 -15.17 1.06 22.57
CA ALA A 97 -15.21 0.04 23.62
C ALA A 97 -15.34 0.63 25.03
N LYS A 98 -14.62 1.73 25.31
CA LYS A 98 -14.74 2.46 26.58
C LYS A 98 -16.14 3.02 26.79
N LYS A 99 -16.74 3.64 25.77
CA LYS A 99 -18.10 4.18 25.81
C LYS A 99 -19.15 3.07 25.97
N ILE A 100 -18.98 1.95 25.24
CA ILE A 100 -19.86 0.76 25.36
C ILE A 100 -19.81 0.22 26.78
N LYS A 101 -18.62 0.05 27.35
CA LYS A 101 -18.47 -0.48 28.73
C LYS A 101 -19.10 0.44 29.76
N GLY A 102 -19.07 1.75 29.54
CA GLY A 102 -19.75 2.74 30.39
C GLY A 102 -21.28 2.62 30.33
N ARG A 103 -21.87 2.35 29.16
CA ARG A 103 -23.32 2.23 28.97
C ARG A 103 -23.86 0.81 29.27
N TYR A 104 -23.06 -0.20 28.95
CA TYR A 104 -23.37 -1.63 29.13
C TYR A 104 -22.25 -2.33 29.93
N PRO A 105 -22.20 -2.16 31.27
CA PRO A 105 -21.08 -2.66 32.09
C PRO A 105 -20.88 -4.18 31.99
N ASN A 106 -21.96 -4.93 31.77
CA ASN A 106 -21.94 -6.39 31.66
C ASN A 106 -21.61 -6.92 30.25
N CYS A 107 -21.50 -6.05 29.25
CA CYS A 107 -21.12 -6.45 27.90
C CYS A 107 -19.66 -6.92 27.88
N ILE A 108 -19.41 -8.09 27.32
CA ILE A 108 -18.06 -8.65 27.14
C ILE A 108 -17.40 -7.99 25.93
N ILE A 109 -16.27 -7.33 26.14
CA ILE A 109 -15.49 -6.69 25.08
C ILE A 109 -14.29 -7.58 24.72
N VAL A 110 -14.25 -8.01 23.46
CA VAL A 110 -13.18 -8.85 22.90
C VAL A 110 -12.39 -8.06 21.85
N PHE A 111 -11.08 -7.94 22.03
CA PHE A 111 -10.17 -7.38 21.02
C PHE A 111 -9.35 -8.49 20.37
N GLY A 112 -9.36 -8.57 19.04
CA GLY A 112 -8.54 -9.47 18.24
C GLY A 112 -7.94 -8.75 17.03
N GLY A 113 -7.24 -9.49 16.17
CA GLY A 113 -6.64 -8.98 14.94
C GLY A 113 -5.16 -8.61 15.05
N GLN A 114 -4.58 -8.20 13.94
CA GLN A 114 -3.11 -8.06 13.79
C GLN A 114 -2.45 -6.98 14.65
N HIS A 115 -3.23 -6.08 15.26
CA HIS A 115 -2.69 -5.05 16.15
C HIS A 115 -2.60 -5.50 17.61
N ILE A 116 -3.14 -6.67 17.93
CA ILE A 116 -3.14 -7.23 19.29
C ILE A 116 -1.96 -8.18 19.44
N ALA A 117 -0.87 -7.66 20.03
CA ALA A 117 0.29 -8.48 20.36
C ALA A 117 -0.08 -9.58 21.38
N PRO A 118 0.53 -10.77 21.27
CA PRO A 118 0.40 -11.79 22.30
C PRO A 118 0.86 -11.26 23.67
N GLY A 119 0.15 -11.65 24.74
CA GLY A 119 0.46 -11.23 26.10
C GLY A 119 -0.67 -10.45 26.76
N GLU A 120 -0.40 -9.91 27.93
CA GLU A 120 -1.40 -9.34 28.83
C GLU A 120 -1.37 -7.81 28.89
N GLU A 121 -0.37 -7.17 28.28
CA GLU A 121 -0.13 -5.72 28.40
C GLU A 121 -1.34 -4.87 28.04
N ASN A 122 -2.04 -5.23 26.97
CA ASN A 122 -3.23 -4.50 26.54
C ASN A 122 -4.40 -4.64 27.50
N LEU A 123 -4.53 -5.75 28.22
CA LEU A 123 -5.52 -5.89 29.28
C LEU A 123 -5.21 -4.99 30.48
N ILE A 124 -3.94 -4.93 30.88
CA ILE A 124 -3.49 -4.07 31.98
C ILE A 124 -3.76 -2.61 31.62
N LYS A 125 -3.41 -2.23 30.40
CA LYS A 125 -3.52 -0.84 29.92
C LYS A 125 -4.96 -0.40 29.65
N TYR A 126 -5.83 -1.33 29.23
CA TYR A 126 -7.21 -1.02 28.81
C TYR A 126 -8.24 -1.80 29.67
N PRO A 127 -8.62 -1.30 30.85
CA PRO A 127 -9.49 -2.01 31.79
C PRO A 127 -10.92 -2.26 31.27
N PHE A 128 -11.32 -1.58 30.20
CA PHE A 128 -12.62 -1.78 29.52
C PHE A 128 -12.63 -2.93 28.51
N VAL A 129 -11.49 -3.55 28.25
CA VAL A 129 -11.38 -4.77 27.41
C VAL A 129 -11.36 -5.98 28.35
N ASP A 130 -12.21 -6.95 28.11
CA ASP A 130 -12.32 -8.15 28.96
C ASP A 130 -11.43 -9.29 28.48
N ILE A 131 -11.37 -9.49 27.15
CA ILE A 131 -10.66 -10.60 26.52
C ILE A 131 -9.84 -10.10 25.34
N LEU A 132 -8.58 -10.55 25.23
CA LEU A 132 -7.79 -10.45 24.02
C LEU A 132 -7.81 -11.80 23.31
N MET A 133 -8.00 -11.78 21.99
CA MET A 133 -7.91 -12.97 21.13
C MET A 133 -6.68 -12.86 20.25
N HIS A 134 -5.83 -13.87 20.30
CA HIS A 134 -4.54 -13.90 19.63
C HIS A 134 -4.57 -14.82 18.41
N ASN A 135 -3.75 -14.49 17.40
CA ASN A 135 -3.61 -15.29 16.19
C ASN A 135 -4.90 -15.38 15.35
N GLU A 136 -5.21 -16.55 14.80
CA GLU A 136 -6.42 -16.81 14.04
C GLU A 136 -7.63 -16.86 14.96
N GLY A 137 -8.73 -16.29 14.50
CA GLY A 137 -9.89 -16.13 15.36
C GLY A 137 -10.98 -17.18 15.17
N GLU A 138 -11.11 -17.82 14.01
CA GLU A 138 -12.30 -18.57 13.62
C GLU A 138 -12.66 -19.68 14.64
N VAL A 139 -11.73 -20.59 14.86
CA VAL A 139 -11.94 -21.72 15.79
C VAL A 139 -12.06 -21.24 17.23
N PHE A 140 -11.18 -20.33 17.63
CA PHE A 140 -11.09 -19.90 19.04
C PHE A 140 -12.21 -18.96 19.43
N PHE A 141 -12.78 -18.20 18.49
CA PHE A 141 -13.99 -17.40 18.72
C PHE A 141 -15.22 -18.31 18.95
N ARG A 142 -15.39 -19.36 18.13
CA ARG A 142 -16.40 -20.38 18.37
C ARG A 142 -16.24 -21.01 19.77
N ASP A 143 -15.00 -21.40 20.13
CA ASP A 143 -14.74 -22.05 21.41
C ASP A 143 -14.98 -21.10 22.58
N LEU A 144 -14.66 -19.81 22.43
CA LEU A 144 -15.02 -18.78 23.41
C LEU A 144 -16.55 -18.67 23.58
N LEU A 145 -17.31 -18.64 22.49
CA LEU A 145 -18.77 -18.57 22.55
C LEU A 145 -19.35 -19.82 23.27
N ARG A 146 -18.83 -21.01 22.97
CA ARG A 146 -19.21 -22.25 23.62
C ARG A 146 -18.91 -22.23 25.13
N ALA A 147 -17.72 -21.76 25.50
CA ALA A 147 -17.36 -21.64 26.93
C ALA A 147 -18.31 -20.68 27.66
N LEU A 148 -18.64 -19.53 27.03
CA LEU A 148 -19.59 -18.57 27.62
C LEU A 148 -21.06 -19.06 27.65
N ALA A 149 -21.46 -19.96 26.73
CA ALA A 149 -22.79 -20.58 26.76
C ALA A 149 -22.91 -21.63 27.88
N ASN A 150 -21.89 -22.48 27.99
CA ASN A 150 -21.89 -23.65 28.87
C ASN A 150 -21.36 -23.38 30.28
N GLY A 151 -20.84 -22.16 30.56
CA GLY A 151 -20.18 -21.83 31.82
C GLY A 151 -18.84 -22.55 32.03
N THR A 152 -18.21 -23.03 30.96
CA THR A 152 -16.87 -23.64 31.01
C THR A 152 -15.80 -22.60 31.34
N GLN A 153 -14.73 -23.00 32.00
CA GLN A 153 -13.66 -22.09 32.41
C GLN A 153 -12.92 -21.55 31.20
N LEU A 154 -12.73 -20.24 31.11
CA LEU A 154 -12.06 -19.58 29.99
C LEU A 154 -10.62 -20.06 29.78
N LYS A 155 -9.94 -20.56 30.79
CA LYS A 155 -8.59 -21.15 30.68
C LYS A 155 -8.52 -22.40 29.80
N GLU A 156 -9.66 -23.01 29.46
CA GLU A 156 -9.74 -24.15 28.55
C GLU A 156 -9.81 -23.69 27.08
N VAL A 157 -10.05 -22.39 26.83
CA VAL A 157 -10.05 -21.79 25.48
C VAL A 157 -8.63 -21.33 25.13
N ASN A 158 -8.05 -21.88 24.09
CA ASN A 158 -6.73 -21.42 23.61
C ASN A 158 -6.79 -20.04 22.93
N ASN A 159 -5.63 -19.43 22.77
CA ASN A 159 -5.44 -18.16 22.03
C ASN A 159 -6.16 -16.96 22.66
N ILE A 160 -6.39 -16.96 23.96
CA ILE A 160 -6.97 -15.80 24.66
C ILE A 160 -6.12 -15.35 25.86
N SER A 161 -6.23 -14.07 26.16
CA SER A 161 -5.84 -13.53 27.46
C SER A 161 -7.06 -12.83 28.08
N PHE A 162 -7.29 -13.03 29.40
CA PHE A 162 -8.46 -12.50 30.11
C PHE A 162 -8.14 -12.20 31.56
N ARG A 163 -9.09 -11.59 32.29
CA ARG A 163 -8.97 -11.36 33.73
C ARG A 163 -9.74 -12.41 34.53
N GLU A 164 -9.07 -12.97 35.52
CA GLU A 164 -9.67 -13.89 36.52
C GLU A 164 -9.21 -13.49 37.93
N ASN A 165 -10.13 -13.22 38.82
CA ASN A 165 -9.85 -12.86 40.24
C ASN A 165 -8.86 -11.67 40.39
N GLY A 166 -8.95 -10.69 39.48
CA GLY A 166 -8.09 -9.50 39.49
C GLY A 166 -6.69 -9.71 38.90
N GLN A 167 -6.38 -10.91 38.42
CA GLN A 167 -5.14 -11.23 37.72
C GLN A 167 -5.40 -11.43 36.23
N THR A 168 -4.39 -11.21 35.40
CA THR A 168 -4.42 -11.55 33.99
C THR A 168 -3.95 -12.98 33.78
N VAL A 169 -4.65 -13.70 32.91
CA VAL A 169 -4.36 -15.09 32.53
C VAL A 169 -4.22 -15.17 31.03
N ALA A 170 -3.11 -15.71 30.53
CA ALA A 170 -2.90 -15.99 29.10
C ALA A 170 -2.92 -17.52 28.87
N THR A 171 -3.68 -17.95 27.86
CA THR A 171 -3.75 -19.35 27.47
C THR A 171 -2.75 -19.65 26.34
N PRO A 172 -2.41 -20.92 26.08
CA PRO A 172 -1.48 -21.29 25.01
C PRO A 172 -1.92 -20.78 23.67
N VAL A 173 -0.98 -20.19 22.91
CA VAL A 173 -1.22 -19.77 21.53
C VAL A 173 -0.93 -20.94 20.60
N THR A 174 -1.93 -21.34 19.85
CA THR A 174 -1.89 -22.51 18.95
C THR A 174 -2.42 -22.14 17.57
N THR A 175 -2.19 -23.01 16.59
CA THR A 175 -2.76 -22.91 15.25
C THR A 175 -3.89 -23.91 15.09
N ALA A 176 -4.98 -23.53 14.43
CA ALA A 176 -6.08 -24.44 14.15
C ALA A 176 -5.59 -25.65 13.33
N LYS A 177 -5.95 -26.86 13.78
CA LYS A 177 -5.57 -28.12 13.12
C LYS A 177 -6.30 -28.30 11.81
N ASP A 178 -7.59 -28.01 11.79
CA ASP A 178 -8.42 -27.99 10.59
C ASP A 178 -8.40 -26.58 9.98
N PHE A 179 -8.19 -26.51 8.67
CA PHE A 179 -8.10 -25.26 7.92
C PHE A 179 -9.17 -25.17 6.82
N ASN A 180 -10.21 -25.99 6.90
CA ASN A 180 -11.34 -25.93 5.98
C ASN A 180 -12.43 -25.01 6.54
N PHE A 181 -12.19 -23.68 6.49
CA PHE A 181 -13.15 -22.70 6.96
C PHE A 181 -14.16 -22.34 5.86
N PRO A 182 -15.48 -22.21 6.19
CA PRO A 182 -16.46 -21.71 5.24
C PRO A 182 -16.12 -20.30 4.79
N SER A 183 -16.46 -20.00 3.55
CA SER A 183 -16.24 -18.67 2.98
C SER A 183 -17.34 -17.69 3.39
N PRO A 184 -17.00 -16.43 3.71
CA PRO A 184 -18.01 -15.38 3.91
C PRO A 184 -18.77 -15.03 2.63
N TYR A 185 -18.27 -15.36 1.44
CA TYR A 185 -18.96 -15.21 0.16
C TYR A 185 -20.07 -16.26 0.01
N GLU A 186 -19.78 -17.52 0.29
CA GLU A 186 -20.73 -18.63 0.16
C GLU A 186 -21.78 -18.65 1.29
N SER A 187 -21.40 -18.22 2.48
CA SER A 187 -22.29 -18.25 3.66
C SER A 187 -23.49 -17.29 3.55
N GLY A 188 -23.50 -16.37 2.59
CA GLY A 188 -24.49 -15.31 2.46
C GLY A 188 -24.22 -14.08 3.34
N PHE A 189 -23.08 -14.04 4.03
CA PHE A 189 -22.74 -12.90 4.90
C PHE A 189 -22.57 -11.60 4.10
N TYR A 190 -21.89 -11.66 2.96
CA TYR A 190 -21.71 -10.48 2.11
C TYR A 190 -22.95 -10.13 1.29
N ASP A 191 -23.78 -11.09 0.89
CA ASP A 191 -25.06 -10.80 0.24
C ASP A 191 -25.91 -9.89 1.14
N LYS A 192 -26.05 -10.29 2.42
CA LYS A 192 -26.78 -9.47 3.39
C LYS A 192 -26.13 -8.11 3.65
N LEU A 193 -24.80 -8.05 3.68
CA LEU A 193 -24.09 -6.78 3.89
C LEU A 193 -24.34 -5.80 2.74
N ILE A 194 -24.38 -6.28 1.48
CA ILE A 194 -24.71 -5.48 0.31
C ILE A 194 -26.15 -5.01 0.36
N GLU A 195 -27.10 -5.92 0.65
CA GLU A 195 -28.53 -5.59 0.78
C GLU A 195 -28.77 -4.49 1.82
N ASP A 196 -28.10 -4.57 2.98
CA ASP A 196 -28.21 -3.60 4.06
C ASP A 196 -27.53 -2.24 3.73
N ASN A 197 -26.65 -2.19 2.71
CA ASN A 197 -25.85 -1.01 2.37
C ASN A 197 -25.79 -0.73 0.84
N PRO A 198 -26.93 -0.48 0.16
CA PRO A 198 -27.02 -0.44 -1.30
C PRO A 198 -26.26 0.74 -1.96
N ASN A 199 -25.85 1.74 -1.19
CA ASN A 199 -25.13 2.93 -1.67
C ASN A 199 -23.61 2.82 -1.49
N ILE A 200 -23.10 1.68 -1.01
CA ILE A 200 -21.67 1.45 -0.77
C ILE A 200 -21.16 0.48 -1.83
N GLU A 201 -20.08 0.89 -2.48
CA GLU A 201 -19.31 0.03 -3.38
C GLU A 201 -18.32 -0.82 -2.57
N PHE A 202 -18.54 -2.13 -2.55
CA PHE A 202 -17.66 -3.04 -1.85
C PHE A 202 -16.54 -3.56 -2.75
N ILE A 203 -15.31 -3.62 -2.21
CA ILE A 203 -14.13 -4.20 -2.86
C ILE A 203 -13.88 -5.59 -2.27
N PRO A 204 -13.98 -6.67 -3.05
CA PRO A 204 -13.70 -8.02 -2.59
C PRO A 204 -12.26 -8.22 -2.18
N LEU A 205 -12.06 -8.99 -1.12
CA LEU A 205 -10.77 -9.48 -0.67
C LEU A 205 -10.84 -11.00 -0.50
N VAL A 206 -10.20 -11.75 -1.39
CA VAL A 206 -10.16 -13.21 -1.36
C VAL A 206 -8.86 -13.69 -0.74
N GLU A 207 -8.93 -14.76 0.02
CA GLU A 207 -7.78 -15.42 0.66
C GLU A 207 -7.63 -16.83 0.08
N THR A 208 -6.53 -17.12 -0.63
CA THR A 208 -6.28 -18.44 -1.21
C THR A 208 -5.36 -19.28 -0.34
N ASN A 209 -4.55 -18.62 0.46
CA ASN A 209 -3.64 -19.24 1.41
C ASN A 209 -3.41 -18.33 2.62
N ARG A 210 -2.89 -18.90 3.70
CA ARG A 210 -2.55 -18.19 4.93
C ARG A 210 -1.19 -18.61 5.44
N GLY A 211 -0.37 -17.60 5.78
CA GLY A 211 1.01 -17.77 6.25
C GLY A 211 2.02 -17.20 5.28
N CYS A 212 3.27 -17.07 5.75
CA CYS A 212 4.39 -16.56 4.95
C CYS A 212 5.68 -17.26 5.38
N PRO A 213 6.47 -17.84 4.45
CA PRO A 213 7.72 -18.50 4.80
C PRO A 213 8.85 -17.51 5.12
N ASN A 214 8.67 -16.22 4.83
CA ASN A 214 9.65 -15.19 5.09
C ASN A 214 9.52 -14.66 6.52
N HIS A 215 10.65 -14.36 7.15
CA HIS A 215 10.73 -13.88 8.54
C HIS A 215 11.15 -12.41 8.62
N CYS A 216 10.66 -11.57 7.71
CA CYS A 216 11.04 -10.15 7.66
C CYS A 216 10.69 -9.44 8.97
N ALA A 217 11.70 -8.84 9.63
CA ALA A 217 11.56 -8.27 10.97
C ALA A 217 10.56 -7.10 11.05
N TYR A 218 10.39 -6.34 9.97
CA TYR A 218 9.46 -5.22 9.87
C TYR A 218 8.00 -5.61 9.59
N CYS A 219 7.74 -6.86 9.23
CA CYS A 219 6.44 -7.31 8.75
C CYS A 219 5.68 -8.10 9.81
N SER A 220 4.41 -7.81 10.01
CA SER A 220 3.50 -8.58 10.86
C SER A 220 2.62 -9.56 10.06
N TRP A 221 2.61 -9.47 8.74
CA TRP A 221 1.77 -10.29 7.87
C TRP A 221 2.25 -11.74 7.83
N GLY A 222 1.39 -12.65 8.21
CA GLY A 222 1.68 -14.10 8.17
C GLY A 222 2.72 -14.63 9.16
N LYS A 223 3.28 -13.78 10.05
CA LYS A 223 4.34 -14.18 11.01
C LYS A 223 3.92 -15.28 11.97
N MET A 224 2.66 -15.34 12.32
CA MET A 224 2.15 -16.31 13.27
C MET A 224 2.11 -17.74 12.69
N ASN A 225 2.24 -17.88 11.36
CA ASN A 225 2.28 -19.17 10.66
C ASN A 225 3.37 -19.16 9.58
N ALA A 226 4.57 -19.63 9.95
CA ALA A 226 5.68 -19.80 9.00
C ALA A 226 5.35 -20.85 7.90
N LYS A 227 4.50 -21.84 8.23
CA LYS A 227 4.01 -22.84 7.27
C LYS A 227 2.78 -22.29 6.55
N VAL A 228 2.89 -22.11 5.24
CA VAL A 228 1.75 -21.70 4.43
C VAL A 228 0.73 -22.85 4.34
N ARG A 229 -0.53 -22.54 4.63
CA ARG A 229 -1.67 -23.44 4.51
C ARG A 229 -2.56 -22.97 3.36
N LEU A 230 -3.03 -23.89 2.55
CA LEU A 230 -3.79 -23.61 1.35
C LEU A 230 -5.27 -23.88 1.60
N PHE A 231 -6.12 -22.94 1.23
CA PHE A 231 -7.56 -23.21 1.15
C PHE A 231 -7.87 -24.18 0.00
N PRO A 232 -8.92 -25.03 0.11
CA PRO A 232 -9.36 -25.91 -0.97
C PRO A 232 -9.62 -25.13 -2.28
N MET A 233 -9.21 -25.70 -3.41
CA MET A 233 -9.34 -25.02 -4.71
C MET A 233 -10.79 -24.73 -5.10
N ASP A 234 -11.67 -25.68 -4.80
CA ASP A 234 -13.11 -25.54 -5.06
C ASP A 234 -13.72 -24.37 -4.29
N ARG A 235 -13.31 -24.15 -3.02
CA ARG A 235 -13.70 -22.97 -2.27
C ARG A 235 -13.22 -21.69 -2.95
N VAL A 236 -11.93 -21.63 -3.32
CA VAL A 236 -11.36 -20.44 -3.98
C VAL A 236 -12.11 -20.14 -5.29
N PHE A 237 -12.42 -21.17 -6.08
CA PHE A 237 -13.17 -20.98 -7.33
C PHE A 237 -14.58 -20.49 -7.11
N ARG A 238 -15.30 -20.97 -6.08
CA ARG A 238 -16.63 -20.45 -5.73
C ARG A 238 -16.57 -19.00 -5.26
N ASP A 239 -15.55 -18.60 -4.49
CA ASP A 239 -15.35 -17.20 -4.11
C ASP A 239 -15.17 -16.30 -5.35
N LEU A 240 -14.38 -16.75 -6.34
CA LEU A 240 -14.18 -16.03 -7.60
C LEU A 240 -15.44 -15.97 -8.46
N GLU A 241 -16.21 -17.04 -8.50
CA GLU A 241 -17.50 -17.09 -9.19
C GLU A 241 -18.48 -16.10 -8.57
N TRP A 242 -18.58 -16.07 -7.23
CA TRP A 242 -19.40 -15.10 -6.51
C TRP A 242 -19.00 -13.65 -6.86
N VAL A 243 -17.69 -13.33 -6.84
CA VAL A 243 -17.15 -12.00 -7.21
C VAL A 243 -17.56 -11.60 -8.61
N SER A 244 -17.47 -12.54 -9.56
CA SER A 244 -17.83 -12.30 -10.96
C SER A 244 -19.35 -12.13 -11.17
N GLU A 245 -20.16 -12.95 -10.52
CA GLU A 245 -21.62 -12.89 -10.58
C GLU A 245 -22.19 -11.61 -9.98
N HIS A 246 -21.55 -11.08 -8.92
CA HIS A 246 -21.90 -9.80 -8.30
C HIS A 246 -21.29 -8.60 -9.01
N LYS A 247 -20.65 -8.79 -10.18
CA LYS A 247 -20.09 -7.75 -11.05
C LYS A 247 -19.10 -6.81 -10.33
N MET A 248 -18.27 -7.37 -9.45
CA MET A 248 -17.26 -6.62 -8.72
C MET A 248 -16.11 -6.23 -9.67
N GLU A 249 -15.83 -4.92 -9.80
CA GLU A 249 -14.79 -4.44 -10.72
C GLU A 249 -13.38 -4.77 -10.25
N PHE A 250 -13.13 -4.59 -8.96
CA PHE A 250 -11.82 -4.87 -8.35
C PHE A 250 -11.85 -6.18 -7.58
N LEU A 251 -10.73 -6.90 -7.66
CA LEU A 251 -10.47 -8.09 -6.84
C LEU A 251 -9.10 -7.97 -6.20
N GLY A 252 -9.04 -7.95 -4.86
CA GLY A 252 -7.81 -8.03 -4.09
C GLY A 252 -7.60 -9.42 -3.50
N PHE A 253 -6.34 -9.86 -3.39
CA PHE A 253 -5.99 -11.05 -2.62
C PHE A 253 -5.27 -10.67 -1.32
N ALA A 254 -5.63 -11.36 -0.24
CA ALA A 254 -5.00 -11.23 1.07
C ALA A 254 -3.73 -12.09 1.23
N ASP A 255 -3.32 -12.75 0.17
CA ASP A 255 -2.15 -13.63 0.15
C ASP A 255 -0.85 -12.84 0.29
N ALA A 256 0.06 -13.29 1.16
CA ALA A 256 1.34 -12.63 1.37
C ALA A 256 2.35 -12.87 0.23
N ASN A 257 2.19 -13.95 -0.55
CA ASN A 257 3.13 -14.37 -1.61
C ASN A 257 2.39 -15.16 -2.71
N PHE A 258 1.60 -14.49 -3.52
CA PHE A 258 0.89 -15.14 -4.64
C PHE A 258 1.86 -15.50 -5.77
N GLY A 259 1.63 -16.61 -6.47
CA GLY A 259 2.54 -17.15 -7.47
C GLY A 259 3.58 -18.12 -6.89
N MET A 260 3.54 -18.41 -5.59
CA MET A 260 4.46 -19.35 -4.95
C MET A 260 4.14 -20.81 -5.30
N PHE A 261 2.87 -21.15 -5.53
CA PHE A 261 2.40 -22.50 -5.79
C PHE A 261 1.94 -22.70 -7.25
N PRO A 262 2.10 -23.91 -7.83
CA PRO A 262 1.60 -24.18 -9.20
C PRO A 262 0.10 -23.90 -9.39
N ARG A 263 -0.70 -24.09 -8.35
CA ARG A 263 -2.15 -23.82 -8.37
C ARG A 263 -2.50 -22.35 -8.62
N ASP A 264 -1.58 -21.45 -8.35
CA ASP A 264 -1.82 -19.99 -8.50
C ASP A 264 -2.01 -19.63 -9.98
N GLU A 265 -1.37 -20.37 -10.91
CA GLU A 265 -1.64 -20.24 -12.34
C GLU A 265 -3.08 -20.66 -12.70
N GLN A 266 -3.60 -21.73 -12.08
CA GLN A 266 -4.98 -22.18 -12.30
C GLN A 266 -6.00 -21.18 -11.75
N ILE A 267 -5.67 -20.50 -10.64
CA ILE A 267 -6.50 -19.43 -10.08
C ILE A 267 -6.58 -18.26 -11.07
N ILE A 268 -5.47 -17.88 -11.68
CA ILE A 268 -5.46 -16.82 -12.70
C ILE A 268 -6.22 -17.24 -13.96
N ASP A 269 -6.07 -18.49 -14.41
CA ASP A 269 -6.82 -18.99 -15.54
C ASP A 269 -8.34 -18.93 -15.29
N LYS A 270 -8.78 -19.24 -14.05
CA LYS A 270 -10.18 -19.09 -13.63
C LYS A 270 -10.65 -17.64 -13.61
N ILE A 271 -9.83 -16.70 -13.12
CA ILE A 271 -10.15 -15.27 -13.14
C ILE A 271 -10.33 -14.78 -14.58
N ILE A 272 -9.44 -15.17 -15.49
CA ILE A 272 -9.51 -14.79 -16.91
C ILE A 272 -10.75 -15.40 -17.57
N GLU A 273 -11.06 -16.68 -17.31
CA GLU A 273 -12.29 -17.35 -17.77
C GLU A 273 -13.54 -16.56 -17.37
N LEU A 274 -13.62 -16.18 -16.09
CA LEU A 274 -14.75 -15.43 -15.55
C LEU A 274 -14.86 -14.02 -16.16
N TYR A 275 -13.71 -13.33 -16.35
CA TYR A 275 -13.67 -12.06 -17.04
C TYR A 275 -14.15 -12.17 -18.50
N GLU A 276 -13.71 -13.18 -19.23
CA GLU A 276 -14.14 -13.42 -20.63
C GLU A 276 -15.64 -13.75 -20.72
N LYS A 277 -16.16 -14.47 -19.74
CA LYS A 277 -17.57 -14.88 -19.70
C LYS A 277 -18.51 -13.74 -19.25
N ASN A 278 -18.15 -13.02 -18.18
CA ASN A 278 -19.06 -12.12 -17.48
C ASN A 278 -18.59 -10.65 -17.51
N GLY A 279 -17.36 -10.37 -17.96
CA GLY A 279 -16.74 -9.02 -17.91
C GLY A 279 -16.16 -8.63 -16.55
N TYR A 280 -16.17 -9.51 -15.56
CA TYR A 280 -15.72 -9.23 -14.19
C TYR A 280 -14.88 -10.38 -13.59
N PRO A 281 -13.91 -10.07 -12.71
CA PRO A 281 -13.44 -8.74 -12.31
C PRO A 281 -12.63 -8.04 -13.41
N VAL A 282 -12.63 -6.71 -13.43
CA VAL A 282 -11.89 -5.90 -14.42
C VAL A 282 -10.44 -5.68 -14.02
N LYS A 283 -10.17 -5.56 -12.73
CA LYS A 283 -8.86 -5.30 -12.16
C LYS A 283 -8.52 -6.27 -11.05
N PHE A 284 -7.25 -6.68 -11.02
CA PHE A 284 -6.73 -7.62 -10.05
C PHE A 284 -5.53 -7.03 -9.31
N GLN A 285 -5.46 -7.25 -8.00
CA GLN A 285 -4.35 -6.81 -7.16
C GLN A 285 -3.91 -7.89 -6.20
N VAL A 286 -2.60 -8.13 -6.15
CA VAL A 286 -2.00 -9.13 -5.26
C VAL A 286 -0.56 -8.77 -4.90
N SER A 287 -0.06 -9.34 -3.78
CA SER A 287 1.37 -9.32 -3.45
C SER A 287 2.06 -10.53 -4.04
N TYR A 288 2.85 -10.34 -5.08
CA TYR A 288 3.55 -11.42 -5.76
C TYR A 288 4.68 -12.02 -4.93
N SER A 289 4.89 -13.32 -5.09
CA SER A 289 6.02 -14.06 -4.52
C SER A 289 7.34 -13.61 -5.14
N LYS A 290 8.37 -13.48 -4.30
CA LYS A 290 9.70 -12.99 -4.69
C LYS A 290 10.62 -14.07 -5.25
N ASN A 291 10.34 -15.33 -4.93
CA ASN A 291 11.20 -16.47 -5.26
C ASN A 291 10.59 -17.42 -6.31
N SER A 292 9.57 -16.99 -7.04
CA SER A 292 8.85 -17.80 -8.02
C SER A 292 8.78 -17.10 -9.37
N GLU A 293 9.89 -16.58 -9.83
CA GLU A 293 10.03 -15.61 -10.92
C GLU A 293 9.40 -16.06 -12.23
N ASP A 294 9.66 -17.28 -12.69
CA ASP A 294 9.09 -17.79 -13.94
C ASP A 294 7.57 -17.93 -13.86
N ARG A 295 7.04 -18.33 -12.70
CA ARG A 295 5.60 -18.46 -12.51
C ARG A 295 4.94 -17.11 -12.42
N VAL A 296 5.51 -16.19 -11.63
CA VAL A 296 5.03 -14.82 -11.55
C VAL A 296 5.05 -14.15 -12.91
N PHE A 297 6.10 -14.38 -13.71
CA PHE A 297 6.16 -13.89 -15.09
C PHE A 297 5.01 -14.41 -15.95
N ARG A 298 4.75 -15.74 -15.97
CA ARG A 298 3.63 -16.30 -16.73
C ARG A 298 2.27 -15.77 -16.27
N ILE A 299 2.07 -15.62 -14.97
CA ILE A 299 0.86 -15.04 -14.38
C ILE A 299 0.65 -13.61 -14.88
N THR A 300 1.67 -12.79 -14.73
CA THR A 300 1.58 -11.36 -15.08
C THR A 300 1.49 -11.13 -16.58
N GLU A 301 2.14 -11.96 -17.39
CA GLU A 301 1.98 -11.93 -18.85
C GLU A 301 0.53 -12.20 -19.27
N LYS A 302 -0.13 -13.22 -18.68
CA LYS A 302 -1.54 -13.53 -18.92
C LYS A 302 -2.44 -12.33 -18.54
N LEU A 303 -2.25 -11.78 -17.36
CA LEU A 303 -3.05 -10.65 -16.86
C LEU A 303 -2.81 -9.36 -17.66
N ASN A 304 -1.55 -9.07 -18.02
CA ASN A 304 -1.19 -7.89 -18.80
C ASN A 304 -1.83 -7.93 -20.21
N LYS A 305 -1.85 -9.09 -20.87
CA LYS A 305 -2.55 -9.28 -22.16
C LYS A 305 -4.05 -8.95 -22.09
N LYS A 306 -4.66 -9.03 -20.92
CA LYS A 306 -6.07 -8.68 -20.66
C LYS A 306 -6.24 -7.27 -20.06
N GLY A 307 -5.14 -6.57 -19.76
CA GLY A 307 -5.18 -5.25 -19.14
C GLY A 307 -5.69 -5.26 -17.69
N MET A 308 -5.60 -6.42 -17.01
CA MET A 308 -6.12 -6.63 -15.65
C MET A 308 -5.10 -6.28 -14.56
N ASP A 309 -3.80 -6.34 -14.87
CA ASP A 309 -2.71 -6.07 -13.91
C ASP A 309 -2.08 -4.69 -14.15
N LYS A 310 -1.53 -4.12 -13.09
CA LYS A 310 -0.81 -2.83 -13.12
C LYS A 310 0.71 -2.98 -13.25
N GLY A 311 1.24 -4.21 -13.23
CA GLY A 311 2.67 -4.52 -13.28
C GLY A 311 3.19 -5.27 -12.05
N VAL A 312 4.49 -5.54 -12.04
CA VAL A 312 5.15 -6.41 -11.07
C VAL A 312 6.06 -5.64 -10.13
N THR A 313 5.96 -5.95 -8.84
CA THR A 313 6.88 -5.42 -7.84
C THR A 313 8.13 -6.28 -7.75
N LEU A 314 9.29 -5.67 -8.02
CA LEU A 314 10.62 -6.25 -7.78
C LEU A 314 11.21 -5.61 -6.52
N SER A 315 10.74 -6.02 -5.34
CA SER A 315 11.04 -5.35 -4.06
C SER A 315 12.33 -5.82 -3.43
N PHE A 316 13.26 -4.91 -3.18
CA PHE A 316 14.48 -5.14 -2.38
C PHE A 316 14.32 -4.77 -0.91
N GLN A 317 13.53 -3.77 -0.59
CA GLN A 317 13.39 -3.11 0.71
C GLN A 317 14.65 -2.31 1.12
N SER A 318 15.83 -2.86 0.95
CA SER A 318 17.15 -2.22 1.01
C SER A 318 18.12 -2.99 0.13
N MET A 319 19.07 -2.29 -0.47
CA MET A 319 20.19 -2.89 -1.22
C MET A 319 21.37 -3.24 -0.30
N SER A 320 21.39 -2.74 0.94
CA SER A 320 22.46 -2.99 1.91
C SER A 320 22.44 -4.43 2.45
N PRO A 321 23.50 -5.24 2.29
CA PRO A 321 23.58 -6.58 2.88
C PRO A 321 23.45 -6.59 4.40
N THR A 322 23.96 -5.56 5.07
CA THR A 322 23.85 -5.38 6.52
C THR A 322 22.38 -5.22 6.94
N VAL A 323 21.64 -4.38 6.26
CA VAL A 323 20.21 -4.18 6.51
C VAL A 323 19.44 -5.47 6.27
N GLN A 324 19.68 -6.14 5.14
CA GLN A 324 19.01 -7.41 4.79
C GLN A 324 19.20 -8.46 5.87
N LYS A 325 20.43 -8.61 6.37
CA LYS A 325 20.75 -9.51 7.49
C LYS A 325 19.97 -9.13 8.75
N ASN A 326 19.95 -7.84 9.09
CA ASN A 326 19.28 -7.35 10.30
C ASN A 326 17.76 -7.57 10.26
N ILE A 327 17.15 -7.41 9.09
CA ILE A 327 15.70 -7.61 8.92
C ILE A 327 15.32 -9.07 8.58
N GLY A 328 16.28 -10.01 8.59
CA GLY A 328 16.02 -11.42 8.32
C GLY A 328 15.54 -11.70 6.89
N ARG A 329 16.06 -10.97 5.89
CA ARG A 329 15.65 -11.07 4.50
C ARG A 329 16.84 -11.44 3.61
N SER A 330 16.63 -12.33 2.66
CA SER A 330 17.51 -12.55 1.52
C SER A 330 16.91 -11.94 0.27
N ASN A 331 17.68 -11.15 -0.45
CA ASN A 331 17.28 -10.60 -1.74
C ASN A 331 17.89 -11.41 -2.89
N MET A 332 17.35 -11.20 -4.10
CA MET A 332 17.97 -11.65 -5.34
C MET A 332 19.29 -10.91 -5.57
N TYR A 333 20.20 -11.52 -6.31
CA TYR A 333 21.41 -10.84 -6.79
C TYR A 333 21.05 -9.75 -7.79
N ILE A 334 21.84 -8.68 -7.82
CA ILE A 334 21.52 -7.51 -8.66
C ILE A 334 21.60 -7.84 -10.16
N GLU A 335 22.47 -8.71 -10.59
CA GLU A 335 22.59 -9.17 -11.98
C GLU A 335 21.31 -9.92 -12.42
N HIS A 336 20.74 -10.68 -11.49
CA HIS A 336 19.48 -11.36 -11.74
C HIS A 336 18.30 -10.39 -11.82
N PHE A 337 18.31 -9.35 -11.00
CA PHE A 337 17.33 -8.25 -11.09
C PHE A 337 17.32 -7.60 -12.48
N LYS A 338 18.51 -7.33 -13.05
CA LYS A 338 18.62 -6.81 -14.42
C LYS A 338 17.98 -7.75 -15.43
N THR A 339 18.29 -9.04 -15.36
CA THR A 339 17.71 -10.06 -16.25
C THR A 339 16.16 -10.05 -16.18
N LEU A 340 15.61 -9.86 -14.99
CA LEU A 340 14.15 -9.74 -14.82
C LEU A 340 13.61 -8.44 -15.39
N LEU A 341 14.25 -7.30 -15.16
CA LEU A 341 13.84 -6.02 -15.76
C LEU A 341 13.76 -6.13 -17.29
N ASP A 342 14.80 -6.69 -17.92
CA ASP A 342 14.86 -6.89 -19.36
C ASP A 342 13.73 -7.82 -19.84
N LYS A 343 13.50 -8.93 -19.14
CA LYS A 343 12.45 -9.90 -19.46
C LYS A 343 11.06 -9.26 -19.40
N TYR A 344 10.75 -8.51 -18.34
CA TYR A 344 9.47 -7.82 -18.20
C TYR A 344 9.32 -6.68 -19.20
N SER A 345 10.38 -5.91 -19.46
CA SER A 345 10.38 -4.82 -20.45
C SER A 345 10.11 -5.33 -21.86
N GLN A 346 10.75 -6.45 -22.27
CA GLN A 346 10.50 -7.08 -23.57
C GLN A 346 9.05 -7.58 -23.73
N ALA A 347 8.43 -8.01 -22.63
CA ALA A 347 7.03 -8.43 -22.62
C ALA A 347 6.04 -7.24 -22.48
N GLY A 348 6.52 -6.01 -22.40
CA GLY A 348 5.69 -4.82 -22.17
C GLY A 348 4.98 -4.78 -20.81
N ILE A 349 5.53 -5.48 -19.82
CA ILE A 349 4.98 -5.54 -18.47
C ILE A 349 5.70 -4.50 -17.59
N PRO A 350 5.00 -3.50 -17.03
CA PRO A 350 5.61 -2.52 -16.15
C PRO A 350 6.20 -3.16 -14.90
N THR A 351 7.36 -2.67 -14.47
CA THR A 351 7.98 -3.06 -13.20
C THR A 351 8.13 -1.88 -12.27
N TYR A 352 8.02 -2.11 -10.98
CA TYR A 352 8.32 -1.13 -9.95
C TYR A 352 9.10 -1.78 -8.81
N THR A 353 9.89 -0.96 -8.11
CA THR A 353 10.76 -1.42 -7.02
C THR A 353 10.39 -0.69 -5.73
N ASP A 354 10.32 -1.43 -4.62
CA ASP A 354 10.06 -0.87 -3.30
C ASP A 354 11.32 -0.88 -2.44
N LEU A 355 11.60 0.26 -1.81
CA LEU A 355 12.55 0.42 -0.72
C LEU A 355 11.82 0.85 0.55
N ILE A 356 12.43 0.59 1.71
CA ILE A 356 11.94 1.05 3.02
C ILE A 356 13.03 1.89 3.68
N LEU A 357 12.75 3.17 3.90
CA LEU A 357 13.61 4.10 4.59
C LEU A 357 13.41 4.01 6.10
N GLY A 358 14.49 3.82 6.84
CA GLY A 358 14.47 3.73 8.30
C GLY A 358 14.67 2.32 8.86
N LEU A 359 15.11 1.36 8.03
CA LEU A 359 15.44 0.01 8.46
C LEU A 359 16.72 -0.03 9.31
N PRO A 360 16.82 -0.93 10.31
CA PRO A 360 18.00 -1.05 11.18
C PRO A 360 19.27 -1.45 10.42
N GLY A 361 20.34 -0.66 10.61
CA GLY A 361 21.62 -0.85 9.92
C GLY A 361 21.76 -0.03 8.64
N GLU A 362 20.68 0.65 8.18
CA GLU A 362 20.75 1.58 7.05
C GLU A 362 21.48 2.86 7.47
N THR A 363 22.34 3.37 6.57
CA THR A 363 23.01 4.66 6.69
C THR A 363 22.65 5.55 5.51
N LEU A 364 22.91 6.86 5.60
CA LEU A 364 22.70 7.75 4.45
C LEU A 364 23.48 7.28 3.22
N GLU A 365 24.73 6.84 3.40
CA GLU A 365 25.57 6.34 2.32
C GLU A 365 25.00 5.06 1.69
N SER A 366 24.68 4.04 2.50
CA SER A 366 24.16 2.77 1.96
C SER A 366 22.80 2.94 1.28
N PHE A 367 21.96 3.87 1.74
CA PHE A 367 20.67 4.18 1.13
C PHE A 367 20.83 4.87 -0.24
N THR A 368 21.70 5.88 -0.32
CA THR A 368 21.98 6.59 -1.60
C THR A 368 22.67 5.70 -2.60
N ASP A 369 23.61 4.85 -2.18
CA ASP A 369 24.27 3.84 -3.01
C ASP A 369 23.29 2.77 -3.51
N GLY A 370 22.32 2.39 -2.69
CA GLY A 370 21.26 1.48 -3.09
C GLY A 370 20.40 2.03 -4.22
N ILE A 371 20.01 3.29 -4.16
CA ILE A 371 19.26 3.96 -5.23
C ILE A 371 20.13 4.14 -6.48
N GLU A 372 21.40 4.54 -6.33
CA GLU A 372 22.36 4.57 -7.44
C GLU A 372 22.41 3.24 -8.18
N THR A 373 22.60 2.16 -7.43
CA THR A 373 22.67 0.79 -8.00
C THR A 373 21.41 0.46 -8.81
N LEU A 374 20.22 0.75 -8.29
CA LEU A 374 18.97 0.49 -8.99
C LEU A 374 18.90 1.27 -10.33
N LEU A 375 19.32 2.53 -10.34
CA LEU A 375 19.32 3.36 -11.55
C LEU A 375 20.39 2.89 -12.56
N GLU A 376 21.59 2.53 -12.10
CA GLU A 376 22.67 1.97 -12.95
C GLU A 376 22.25 0.66 -13.64
N TYR A 377 21.37 -0.13 -13.00
CA TYR A 377 20.83 -1.38 -13.55
C TYR A 377 19.52 -1.21 -14.31
N GLY A 378 19.12 0.04 -14.61
CA GLY A 378 18.02 0.34 -15.53
C GLY A 378 16.65 0.51 -14.90
N GLN A 379 16.52 0.62 -13.57
CA GLN A 379 15.23 0.91 -12.94
C GLN A 379 14.84 2.39 -13.10
N HIS A 380 14.49 2.76 -14.33
CA HIS A 380 14.09 4.11 -14.67
C HIS A 380 12.57 4.34 -14.68
N THR A 381 11.77 3.26 -14.55
CA THR A 381 10.30 3.31 -14.68
C THR A 381 9.63 3.77 -13.40
N SER A 382 9.81 3.06 -12.31
CA SER A 382 9.13 3.38 -11.06
C SER A 382 9.84 2.84 -9.83
N LEU A 383 10.06 3.73 -8.88
CA LEU A 383 10.57 3.44 -7.55
C LEU A 383 9.60 3.99 -6.50
N PHE A 384 9.36 3.22 -5.44
CA PHE A 384 8.65 3.67 -4.26
C PHE A 384 9.57 3.57 -3.05
N VAL A 385 9.60 4.61 -2.23
CA VAL A 385 10.32 4.62 -0.95
C VAL A 385 9.29 4.79 0.15
N HIS A 386 9.07 3.71 0.89
CA HIS A 386 8.14 3.67 2.01
C HIS A 386 8.87 4.04 3.31
N LEU A 387 8.23 4.81 4.17
CA LEU A 387 8.74 5.05 5.52
C LEU A 387 8.58 3.80 6.37
N CYS A 388 9.61 3.42 7.12
CA CYS A 388 9.55 2.26 8.00
C CYS A 388 8.60 2.52 9.16
N GLU A 389 7.53 1.71 9.26
CA GLU A 389 6.57 1.77 10.35
C GLU A 389 6.90 0.75 11.44
N TRP A 390 6.83 1.19 12.68
CA TRP A 390 6.88 0.29 13.84
C TRP A 390 5.52 -0.38 14.02
N LEU A 391 5.51 -1.71 14.00
CA LEU A 391 4.31 -2.53 14.20
C LEU A 391 4.44 -3.37 15.46
N PRO A 392 3.45 -3.38 16.40
CA PRO A 392 3.57 -4.06 17.69
C PRO A 392 3.72 -5.58 17.57
N CYS A 393 3.16 -6.18 16.52
CA CYS A 393 3.22 -7.62 16.28
C CYS A 393 4.37 -8.07 15.36
N ALA A 394 5.20 -7.13 14.87
CA ALA A 394 6.40 -7.45 14.11
C ALA A 394 7.59 -7.77 15.04
N GLU A 395 8.63 -8.43 14.51
CA GLU A 395 9.87 -8.68 15.27
C GLU A 395 10.51 -7.38 15.74
N MET A 396 10.50 -6.35 14.87
CA MET A 396 10.96 -5.00 15.21
C MET A 396 10.13 -4.32 16.30
N GLY A 397 8.94 -4.85 16.61
CA GLY A 397 8.08 -4.36 17.70
C GLY A 397 8.50 -4.86 19.09
N LYS A 398 9.33 -5.89 19.15
CA LYS A 398 9.82 -6.45 20.42
C LYS A 398 10.79 -5.50 21.11
N LYS A 399 10.68 -5.39 22.41
CA LYS A 399 11.51 -4.50 23.24
C LYS A 399 13.00 -4.76 23.04
N GLU A 400 13.41 -6.01 23.07
CA GLU A 400 14.81 -6.42 22.95
C GLU A 400 15.39 -6.05 21.57
N TYR A 401 14.58 -6.18 20.51
CA TYR A 401 14.99 -5.78 19.17
C TYR A 401 15.12 -4.24 19.06
N MET A 402 14.17 -3.50 19.62
CA MET A 402 14.24 -2.04 19.64
C MET A 402 15.46 -1.52 20.41
N GLU A 403 15.74 -2.08 21.58
CA GLU A 403 16.89 -1.71 22.40
C GLU A 403 18.22 -2.02 21.69
N TYR A 404 18.32 -3.20 21.06
CA TYR A 404 19.54 -3.62 20.35
C TYR A 404 19.90 -2.70 19.18
N PHE A 405 18.90 -2.26 18.40
CA PHE A 405 19.11 -1.40 17.24
C PHE A 405 18.91 0.09 17.54
N GLY A 406 18.62 0.48 18.78
CA GLY A 406 18.37 1.88 19.17
C GLY A 406 17.18 2.51 18.45
N ILE A 407 16.14 1.71 18.16
CA ILE A 407 14.99 2.16 17.38
C ILE A 407 14.16 3.17 18.19
N ASN A 408 13.94 4.34 17.58
CA ASN A 408 12.97 5.33 18.07
C ASN A 408 12.07 5.78 16.90
N TYR A 409 10.86 6.25 17.22
CA TYR A 409 9.86 6.62 16.24
C TYR A 409 9.13 7.94 16.61
N SER A 410 8.65 8.64 15.58
CA SER A 410 7.67 9.72 15.72
C SER A 410 6.26 9.16 15.58
N LYS A 411 5.35 9.57 16.48
CA LYS A 411 3.93 9.19 16.43
C LYS A 411 3.16 10.21 15.61
N VAL A 412 2.93 9.92 14.33
CA VAL A 412 2.31 10.84 13.38
C VAL A 412 0.85 10.47 13.09
N PRO A 413 -0.02 11.40 12.69
CA PRO A 413 -1.37 11.07 12.22
C PRO A 413 -1.32 10.06 11.07
N LEU A 414 -2.18 9.06 11.09
CA LEU A 414 -2.31 8.09 10.01
C LEU A 414 -2.95 8.76 8.79
N ASN A 415 -2.13 8.98 7.77
CA ASN A 415 -2.58 9.49 6.49
C ASN A 415 -1.91 8.65 5.39
N GLN A 416 -2.68 7.79 4.75
CA GLN A 416 -2.19 7.05 3.60
C GLN A 416 -2.15 7.97 2.35
N PRO A 417 -1.19 7.76 1.44
CA PRO A 417 -1.19 8.47 0.15
C PRO A 417 -2.54 8.35 -0.55
N HIS A 418 -3.03 9.48 -1.07
CA HIS A 418 -4.31 9.65 -1.76
C HIS A 418 -5.58 9.38 -0.94
N MET A 419 -5.43 9.22 0.37
CA MET A 419 -6.56 9.21 1.28
C MET A 419 -7.20 10.60 1.33
N SER A 420 -8.53 10.66 1.34
CA SER A 420 -9.26 11.92 1.53
C SER A 420 -8.95 12.50 2.90
N ARG A 421 -8.89 13.84 2.99
CA ARG A 421 -8.82 14.54 4.29
C ARG A 421 -10.03 14.16 5.11
N ILE A 422 -9.79 13.69 6.32
CA ILE A 422 -10.86 13.34 7.25
C ILE A 422 -11.13 14.57 8.12
N GLU A 423 -12.34 15.07 8.04
CA GLU A 423 -12.80 16.19 8.84
C GLU A 423 -13.70 15.71 9.98
N ASN A 424 -13.56 16.33 11.16
CA ASN A 424 -14.46 16.07 12.32
C ASN A 424 -14.42 14.63 12.87
N GLU A 425 -13.26 13.97 12.88
CA GLU A 425 -13.09 12.71 13.61
C GLU A 425 -13.16 12.94 15.12
N GLU A 426 -13.86 12.03 15.83
CA GLU A 426 -13.85 12.03 17.31
C GLU A 426 -12.48 11.61 17.86
N VAL A 427 -11.72 10.80 17.13
CA VAL A 427 -10.35 10.38 17.44
C VAL A 427 -9.62 9.97 16.17
N GLY A 428 -8.41 10.50 15.96
CA GLY A 428 -7.53 10.13 14.85
C GLY A 428 -6.71 8.87 15.16
N GLU A 429 -6.37 8.12 14.12
CA GLU A 429 -5.39 7.03 14.20
C GLU A 429 -3.97 7.54 14.02
N PHE A 430 -2.99 6.73 14.42
CA PHE A 430 -1.58 7.10 14.37
C PHE A 430 -0.72 6.01 13.78
N SER A 431 0.23 6.41 12.91
CA SER A 431 1.39 5.63 12.53
C SER A 431 2.57 5.92 13.45
N ARG A 432 3.47 4.96 13.60
CA ARG A 432 4.75 5.13 14.31
C ARG A 432 5.87 4.97 13.30
N ILE A 433 6.37 6.09 12.80
CA ILE A 433 7.41 6.11 11.79
C ILE A 433 8.77 6.08 12.46
N ILE A 434 9.61 5.09 12.13
CA ILE A 434 10.97 5.00 12.64
C ILE A 434 11.80 6.14 12.06
N THR A 435 12.31 6.98 12.94
CA THR A 435 13.05 8.21 12.59
C THR A 435 14.48 8.23 13.14
N LEU A 436 14.84 7.23 13.96
CA LEU A 436 16.17 7.07 14.52
C LEU A 436 16.50 5.60 14.77
N THR A 437 17.75 5.22 14.49
CA THR A 437 18.36 3.93 14.86
C THR A 437 19.81 4.18 15.25
N ASN A 438 20.54 3.15 15.71
CA ASN A 438 21.97 3.27 16.00
C ASN A 438 22.82 3.66 14.77
N SER A 439 22.32 3.39 13.55
CA SER A 439 23.02 3.68 12.27
C SER A 439 22.49 4.90 11.53
N MET A 440 21.40 5.49 11.98
CA MET A 440 20.70 6.59 11.31
C MET A 440 20.24 7.62 12.34
N SER A 441 20.83 8.79 12.32
CA SER A 441 20.40 9.95 13.12
C SER A 441 19.12 10.56 12.54
N HIS A 442 18.44 11.44 13.32
CA HIS A 442 17.31 12.22 12.78
C HIS A 442 17.72 13.10 11.58
N ASP A 443 18.96 13.60 11.58
CA ASP A 443 19.48 14.39 10.46
C ASP A 443 19.70 13.53 9.21
N ASP A 444 20.26 12.33 9.36
CA ASP A 444 20.38 11.38 8.26
C ASP A 444 19.01 10.96 7.72
N TRP A 445 18.03 10.69 8.59
CA TRP A 445 16.66 10.39 8.20
C TRP A 445 16.05 11.51 7.35
N LYS A 446 16.24 12.78 7.74
CA LYS A 446 15.78 13.94 6.95
C LYS A 446 16.50 14.04 5.61
N LYS A 447 17.82 13.85 5.56
CA LYS A 447 18.60 13.87 4.32
C LYS A 447 18.18 12.75 3.36
N MET A 448 17.96 11.54 3.86
CA MET A 448 17.44 10.41 3.06
C MET A 448 16.07 10.73 2.46
N ASN A 449 15.16 11.34 3.22
CA ASN A 449 13.83 11.74 2.72
C ASN A 449 13.93 12.83 1.65
N ILE A 450 14.79 13.83 1.83
CA ILE A 450 15.02 14.89 0.83
C ILE A 450 15.60 14.29 -0.45
N PHE A 451 16.64 13.46 -0.33
CA PHE A 451 17.25 12.77 -1.46
C PHE A 451 16.23 11.90 -2.21
N SER A 452 15.48 11.09 -1.48
CA SER A 452 14.40 10.26 -2.01
C SER A 452 13.36 11.08 -2.76
N ALA A 453 12.86 12.17 -2.16
CA ALA A 453 11.88 13.05 -2.81
C ALA A 453 12.44 13.66 -4.10
N CYS A 454 13.73 14.04 -4.13
CA CYS A 454 14.39 14.54 -5.33
C CYS A 454 14.49 13.47 -6.42
N VAL A 455 15.00 12.27 -6.10
CA VAL A 455 15.10 11.18 -7.08
C VAL A 455 13.72 10.79 -7.61
N LEU A 456 12.74 10.62 -6.74
CA LEU A 456 11.39 10.23 -7.15
C LEU A 456 10.73 11.32 -8.01
N CYS A 457 10.79 12.58 -7.60
CA CYS A 457 10.21 13.70 -8.36
C CYS A 457 10.94 13.94 -9.69
N PHE A 458 12.26 14.08 -9.64
CA PHE A 458 13.02 14.54 -10.80
C PHE A 458 13.37 13.42 -11.77
N HIS A 459 13.58 12.17 -11.29
CA HIS A 459 13.86 11.02 -12.15
C HIS A 459 12.58 10.25 -12.51
N HIS A 460 11.93 9.62 -11.50
CA HIS A 460 10.84 8.67 -11.76
C HIS A 460 9.52 9.35 -12.18
N LEU A 461 9.23 10.56 -11.67
CA LEU A 461 8.10 11.36 -12.15
C LEU A 461 8.48 12.20 -13.40
N GLY A 462 9.71 12.10 -13.90
CA GLY A 462 10.13 12.58 -15.19
C GLY A 462 10.45 14.07 -15.28
N MET A 463 10.52 14.82 -14.17
CA MET A 463 10.73 16.28 -14.23
C MET A 463 12.11 16.67 -14.79
N LEU A 464 13.18 15.86 -14.54
CA LEU A 464 14.54 16.03 -15.04
C LEU A 464 15.20 14.71 -15.48
N GLN A 465 14.43 13.67 -15.74
CA GLN A 465 14.96 12.34 -16.08
C GLN A 465 15.91 12.39 -17.28
N ILE A 466 15.53 13.11 -18.33
CA ILE A 466 16.31 13.26 -19.56
C ILE A 466 17.65 13.94 -19.29
N ALA A 467 17.65 15.02 -18.50
CA ALA A 467 18.88 15.72 -18.13
C ALA A 467 19.82 14.84 -17.28
N ALA A 468 19.25 14.09 -16.32
CA ALA A 468 20.02 13.17 -15.49
C ALA A 468 20.65 12.03 -16.30
N LEU A 469 19.88 11.41 -17.22
CA LEU A 469 20.39 10.40 -18.16
C LEU A 469 21.52 10.95 -19.04
N TYR A 470 21.36 12.17 -19.60
CA TYR A 470 22.39 12.81 -20.39
C TYR A 470 23.68 13.01 -19.59
N ILE A 471 23.58 13.56 -18.38
CA ILE A 471 24.73 13.85 -17.52
C ILE A 471 25.43 12.55 -17.11
N TYR A 472 24.70 11.52 -16.75
CA TYR A 472 25.26 10.21 -16.42
C TYR A 472 26.05 9.62 -17.61
N HIS A 473 25.42 9.52 -18.80
CA HIS A 473 26.01 8.85 -19.95
C HIS A 473 27.08 9.68 -20.68
N GLN A 474 26.96 11.01 -20.72
CA GLN A 474 27.89 11.87 -21.46
C GLN A 474 29.00 12.48 -20.58
N LYS A 475 28.77 12.60 -19.27
CA LYS A 475 29.70 13.23 -18.34
C LYS A 475 30.23 12.28 -17.26
N GLY A 476 29.67 11.08 -17.14
CA GLY A 476 30.06 10.08 -16.14
C GLY A 476 29.73 10.47 -14.69
N ILE A 477 28.84 11.42 -14.48
CA ILE A 477 28.42 11.86 -13.15
C ILE A 477 27.35 10.87 -12.62
N LYS A 478 27.59 10.30 -11.46
CA LYS A 478 26.67 9.35 -10.82
C LYS A 478 25.34 10.00 -10.47
N TYR A 479 24.26 9.24 -10.56
CA TYR A 479 22.91 9.73 -10.20
C TYR A 479 22.86 10.22 -8.77
N LYS A 480 23.49 9.52 -7.81
CA LYS A 480 23.50 9.92 -6.41
C LYS A 480 24.18 11.29 -6.21
N ASP A 481 25.28 11.53 -6.92
CA ASP A 481 26.03 12.80 -6.82
C ASP A 481 25.22 13.93 -7.46
N PHE A 482 24.62 13.67 -8.62
CA PHE A 482 23.74 14.62 -9.31
C PHE A 482 22.54 15.04 -8.45
N TYR A 483 21.79 14.06 -7.90
CA TYR A 483 20.60 14.37 -7.11
C TYR A 483 20.93 14.93 -5.71
N SER A 484 22.05 14.56 -5.10
CA SER A 484 22.52 15.19 -3.87
C SER A 484 22.88 16.66 -4.12
N SER A 485 23.65 16.95 -5.17
CA SER A 485 24.00 18.31 -5.55
C SER A 485 22.78 19.15 -5.95
N LEU A 486 21.80 18.55 -6.63
CA LEU A 486 20.52 19.19 -6.94
C LEU A 486 19.75 19.57 -5.67
N ALA A 487 19.66 18.64 -4.72
CA ALA A 487 18.99 18.90 -3.44
C ALA A 487 19.66 20.05 -2.65
N GLU A 488 20.99 20.05 -2.59
CA GLU A 488 21.77 21.14 -1.95
C GLU A 488 21.55 22.48 -2.66
N TYR A 489 21.63 22.51 -3.97
CA TYR A 489 21.34 23.71 -4.79
C TYR A 489 19.93 24.24 -4.52
N LEU A 490 18.92 23.40 -4.55
CA LEU A 490 17.55 23.82 -4.31
C LEU A 490 17.30 24.29 -2.88
N LEU A 491 17.97 23.73 -1.88
CA LEU A 491 17.83 24.16 -0.49
C LEU A 491 18.56 25.48 -0.22
N SER A 492 19.64 25.79 -0.97
CA SER A 492 20.45 27.01 -0.79
C SER A 492 20.04 28.18 -1.69
N SER A 493 19.27 27.94 -2.75
CA SER A 493 18.82 28.94 -3.71
C SER A 493 17.36 29.35 -3.49
N ASP A 494 16.89 30.32 -4.30
CA ASP A 494 15.49 30.72 -4.34
C ASP A 494 14.88 30.35 -5.70
N GLY A 495 13.58 30.10 -5.71
CA GLY A 495 12.82 29.74 -6.89
C GLY A 495 11.68 28.75 -6.61
N ALA A 496 10.96 28.37 -7.64
CA ALA A 496 9.77 27.51 -7.52
C ALA A 496 10.10 26.17 -6.86
N ALA A 497 11.10 25.45 -7.38
CA ALA A 497 11.50 24.16 -6.84
C ALA A 497 12.18 24.28 -5.47
N SER A 498 12.95 25.34 -5.27
CA SER A 498 13.57 25.64 -3.96
C SER A 498 12.52 25.82 -2.88
N ASN A 499 11.49 26.61 -3.13
CA ASN A 499 10.40 26.83 -2.19
C ASN A 499 9.63 25.56 -1.86
N ALA A 500 9.36 24.73 -2.87
CA ALA A 500 8.70 23.44 -2.68
C ALA A 500 9.53 22.47 -1.82
N LEU A 501 10.83 22.35 -2.10
CA LEU A 501 11.73 21.48 -1.33
C LEU A 501 11.97 22.00 0.10
N LYS A 502 12.05 23.31 0.29
CA LYS A 502 12.13 23.94 1.63
C LYS A 502 10.87 23.66 2.46
N LYS A 503 9.69 23.61 1.85
CA LYS A 503 8.44 23.19 2.53
C LYS A 503 8.54 21.73 3.02
N ILE A 504 9.09 20.83 2.19
CA ILE A 504 9.31 19.43 2.58
C ILE A 504 10.29 19.35 3.73
N LYS A 505 11.44 20.04 3.66
CA LYS A 505 12.42 20.10 4.75
C LYS A 505 11.78 20.54 6.06
N LYS A 506 11.00 21.62 6.02
CA LYS A 506 10.27 22.10 7.21
C LYS A 506 9.27 21.04 7.73
N ARG A 507 8.57 20.32 6.84
CA ARG A 507 7.66 19.25 7.25
C ARG A 507 8.41 18.11 7.94
N LEU A 508 9.61 17.75 7.47
CA LEU A 508 10.46 16.73 8.10
C LEU A 508 10.92 17.18 9.52
N ASP A 509 11.26 18.44 9.70
CA ASP A 509 11.53 19.01 11.02
C ASP A 509 10.26 18.94 11.92
N ASP A 510 9.11 19.35 11.42
CA ASP A 510 7.83 19.29 12.14
C ASP A 510 7.39 17.84 12.48
N ILE A 511 7.77 16.83 11.69
CA ILE A 511 7.53 15.41 12.02
C ILE A 511 8.30 15.00 13.27
N ILE A 512 9.57 15.37 13.35
CA ILE A 512 10.42 15.03 14.49
C ILE A 512 10.00 15.81 15.75
N GLU A 513 9.75 17.11 15.61
CA GLU A 513 9.51 18.01 16.73
C GLU A 513 8.06 18.04 17.22
N LYS A 514 7.08 17.86 16.31
CA LYS A 514 5.65 18.10 16.54
C LYS A 514 4.75 16.93 16.17
N ASN A 515 5.34 15.79 15.72
CA ASN A 515 4.58 14.64 15.23
C ASN A 515 3.58 15.00 14.09
N SER A 516 4.01 15.85 13.16
CA SER A 516 3.19 16.26 12.02
C SER A 516 2.96 15.12 11.01
N ALA A 517 1.94 15.27 10.16
CA ALA A 517 1.63 14.28 9.11
C ALA A 517 2.77 14.16 8.09
N VAL A 518 2.99 12.93 7.61
CA VAL A 518 4.02 12.59 6.58
C VAL A 518 3.54 12.85 5.14
N VAL A 519 2.48 13.60 4.97
CA VAL A 519 1.86 13.95 3.69
C VAL A 519 1.54 15.44 3.65
N PHE A 520 1.19 15.93 2.45
CA PHE A 520 0.63 17.25 2.24
C PHE A 520 -0.83 17.18 1.81
N PHE A 521 -1.64 18.12 2.28
CA PHE A 521 -2.95 18.43 1.75
C PHE A 521 -2.90 19.81 1.11
N ASP A 522 -3.33 19.91 -0.14
CA ASP A 522 -3.33 21.18 -0.88
C ASP A 522 -4.57 21.22 -1.78
N ASP A 523 -5.46 22.15 -1.50
CA ASP A 523 -6.77 22.25 -2.15
C ASP A 523 -6.66 22.54 -3.66
N ARG A 524 -5.49 23.05 -4.13
CA ARG A 524 -5.21 23.19 -5.57
C ARG A 524 -5.28 21.84 -6.30
N PHE A 525 -4.93 20.75 -5.61
CA PHE A 525 -4.80 19.40 -6.16
C PHE A 525 -5.87 18.43 -5.66
N GLY A 526 -6.91 18.95 -5.00
CA GLY A 526 -8.02 18.18 -4.45
C GLY A 526 -7.86 17.83 -2.96
N ASN A 527 -8.92 17.28 -2.39
CA ASN A 527 -9.00 16.97 -0.96
C ASN A 527 -8.39 15.60 -0.64
N VAL A 528 -7.14 15.35 -1.06
CA VAL A 528 -6.42 14.10 -0.82
C VAL A 528 -5.00 14.33 -0.30
N ALA A 529 -4.46 13.31 0.36
CA ALA A 529 -3.11 13.30 0.92
C ALA A 529 -2.06 13.02 -0.17
N TRP A 530 -1.13 13.95 -0.38
CA TRP A 530 -0.04 13.81 -1.34
C TRP A 530 1.27 13.45 -0.63
N PRO A 531 1.98 12.37 -1.02
CA PRO A 531 3.34 12.07 -0.54
C PRO A 531 4.34 13.13 -1.02
N PHE A 532 5.51 13.19 -0.39
CA PHE A 532 6.49 14.26 -0.59
C PHE A 532 6.88 14.48 -2.05
N GLU A 533 7.20 13.41 -2.76
CA GLU A 533 7.64 13.46 -4.16
C GLU A 533 6.52 13.91 -5.11
N GLU A 534 5.30 13.48 -4.87
CA GLU A 534 4.15 13.87 -5.68
C GLU A 534 3.76 15.32 -5.41
N TYR A 535 3.79 15.74 -4.12
CA TYR A 535 3.59 17.14 -3.77
C TYR A 535 4.66 18.05 -4.38
N LEU A 536 5.95 17.64 -4.33
CA LEU A 536 7.05 18.34 -4.96
C LEU A 536 6.82 18.52 -6.47
N PHE A 537 6.45 17.44 -7.14
CA PHE A 537 6.12 17.48 -8.56
C PHE A 537 4.95 18.44 -8.86
N LEU A 538 3.85 18.31 -8.10
CA LEU A 538 2.65 19.15 -8.30
C LEU A 538 2.91 20.63 -8.04
N ASP A 539 3.67 20.98 -7.01
CA ASP A 539 3.99 22.38 -6.71
C ASP A 539 4.89 22.97 -7.79
N ILE A 540 5.85 22.20 -8.32
CA ILE A 540 6.74 22.62 -9.41
C ILE A 540 6.00 22.77 -10.75
N ILE A 541 5.15 21.80 -11.12
CA ILE A 541 4.51 21.80 -12.44
C ILE A 541 3.56 22.99 -12.62
N THR A 542 3.00 23.54 -11.54
CA THR A 542 2.21 24.78 -11.61
C THR A 542 3.02 26.01 -12.00
N GLN A 543 4.35 25.93 -11.89
CA GLN A 543 5.30 27.00 -12.19
C GLN A 543 6.42 26.48 -13.11
N LYS A 544 6.08 25.62 -14.07
CA LYS A 544 7.02 24.85 -14.89
C LYS A 544 8.08 25.72 -15.55
N ASP A 545 7.70 26.85 -16.15
CA ASP A 545 8.63 27.72 -16.88
C ASP A 545 9.64 28.40 -15.95
N LEU A 546 9.21 28.79 -14.74
CA LEU A 546 10.11 29.33 -13.72
C LEU A 546 11.09 28.25 -13.22
N PHE A 547 10.61 27.02 -13.09
CA PHE A 547 11.45 25.88 -12.75
C PHE A 547 12.55 25.65 -13.81
N PHE A 548 12.21 25.55 -15.10
CA PHE A 548 13.20 25.33 -16.14
C PHE A 548 14.21 26.46 -16.25
N LYS A 549 13.78 27.71 -16.01
CA LYS A 549 14.70 28.86 -15.92
C LYS A 549 15.66 28.74 -14.73
N GLN A 550 15.17 28.33 -13.56
CA GLN A 550 16.00 28.09 -12.38
C GLN A 550 17.01 26.98 -12.60
N ILE A 551 16.55 25.82 -13.13
CA ILE A 551 17.37 24.62 -13.25
C ILE A 551 18.44 24.75 -14.34
N LYS A 552 18.24 25.60 -15.35
CA LYS A 552 19.27 25.93 -16.35
C LYS A 552 20.57 26.38 -15.68
N ASN A 553 20.49 27.24 -14.67
CA ASN A 553 21.65 27.73 -13.92
C ASN A 553 22.39 26.61 -13.17
N PHE A 554 21.67 25.60 -12.67
CA PHE A 554 22.28 24.44 -12.04
C PHE A 554 22.97 23.54 -13.06
N LEU A 555 22.30 23.27 -14.19
CA LEU A 555 22.79 22.35 -15.21
C LEU A 555 23.96 22.92 -16.03
N SER A 556 24.13 24.23 -16.08
CA SER A 556 25.30 24.87 -16.72
C SER A 556 26.64 24.50 -16.03
N ASN A 557 26.61 23.97 -14.79
CA ASN A 557 27.81 23.40 -14.14
C ASN A 557 28.25 22.04 -14.73
N TYR A 558 27.39 21.40 -15.53
CA TYR A 558 27.62 20.08 -16.12
C TYR A 558 27.70 20.13 -17.66
N ILE A 559 27.05 21.11 -18.28
CA ILE A 559 26.91 21.22 -19.73
C ILE A 559 27.33 22.62 -20.16
N ASP A 560 28.54 22.72 -20.75
CA ASP A 560 29.14 23.98 -21.14
C ASP A 560 28.52 24.56 -22.44
N ASP A 561 28.00 23.70 -23.33
CA ASP A 561 27.32 24.11 -24.56
C ASP A 561 25.92 24.62 -24.24
N ASP A 562 25.76 25.94 -24.18
CA ASP A 562 24.49 26.59 -23.85
C ASP A 562 23.38 26.28 -24.87
N ALA A 563 23.71 26.11 -26.15
CA ALA A 563 22.74 25.78 -27.19
C ALA A 563 22.19 24.36 -26.99
N LEU A 564 23.07 23.39 -26.71
CA LEU A 564 22.72 22.03 -26.39
C LEU A 564 21.88 21.97 -25.08
N LEU A 565 22.30 22.69 -24.05
CA LEU A 565 21.57 22.77 -22.77
C LEU A 565 20.17 23.34 -22.98
N CYS A 566 20.03 24.41 -23.72
CA CYS A 566 18.71 24.98 -24.02
C CYS A 566 17.82 24.00 -24.78
N GLU A 567 18.36 23.30 -25.78
CA GLU A 567 17.60 22.33 -26.57
C GLU A 567 17.21 21.09 -25.72
N LEU A 568 18.11 20.57 -24.88
CA LEU A 568 17.86 19.48 -23.94
C LEU A 568 16.72 19.85 -22.99
N LEU A 569 16.73 21.02 -22.38
CA LEU A 569 15.69 21.50 -21.49
C LEU A 569 14.37 21.75 -22.19
N ALA A 570 14.42 22.26 -23.44
CA ALA A 570 13.22 22.42 -24.25
C ALA A 570 12.58 21.07 -24.58
N TYR A 571 13.38 20.04 -24.92
CA TYR A 571 12.90 18.69 -25.14
C TYR A 571 12.34 18.09 -23.84
N GLN A 572 13.04 18.21 -22.70
CA GLN A 572 12.53 17.78 -21.39
C GLN A 572 11.19 18.44 -21.06
N SER A 573 11.06 19.74 -21.26
CA SER A 573 9.81 20.48 -21.04
C SER A 573 8.69 20.06 -21.99
N PHE A 574 9.04 19.77 -23.26
CA PHE A 574 8.10 19.34 -24.29
C PHE A 574 7.42 18.02 -23.95
N ILE A 575 8.14 17.04 -23.42
CA ILE A 575 7.59 15.71 -23.13
C ILE A 575 6.71 15.66 -21.86
N ILE A 576 6.70 16.69 -21.01
CA ILE A 576 5.88 16.72 -19.79
C ILE A 576 4.47 17.21 -20.13
N LYS A 577 3.45 16.46 -19.69
CA LYS A 577 2.04 16.86 -19.85
C LYS A 577 1.74 18.17 -19.13
N GLN A 578 0.79 18.93 -19.66
CA GLN A 578 0.34 20.20 -19.10
C GLN A 578 -1.19 20.30 -19.13
N ILE A 579 -1.75 21.14 -18.27
CA ILE A 579 -3.18 21.46 -18.32
C ILE A 579 -3.48 22.31 -19.57
N ASN A 580 -4.65 22.10 -20.17
CA ASN A 580 -5.16 22.84 -21.34
C ASN A 580 -4.26 22.75 -22.57
N VAL A 581 -3.33 21.79 -22.65
CA VAL A 581 -2.45 21.61 -23.80
C VAL A 581 -2.69 20.23 -24.40
N SER A 582 -3.47 20.19 -25.47
CA SER A 582 -3.79 18.96 -26.20
C SER A 582 -2.83 18.71 -27.38
N HIS A 583 -2.24 19.74 -27.91
CA HIS A 583 -1.30 19.67 -29.06
C HIS A 583 -0.08 20.50 -28.78
N LYS A 584 1.12 19.99 -29.08
CA LYS A 584 2.37 20.72 -29.01
C LYS A 584 3.40 20.10 -29.96
N SER A 585 4.30 20.94 -30.48
CA SER A 585 5.40 20.53 -31.35
C SER A 585 6.74 20.95 -30.77
N PHE A 586 7.78 20.25 -31.20
CA PHE A 586 9.17 20.53 -30.89
C PHE A 586 10.02 20.30 -32.13
N SER A 587 10.87 21.26 -32.47
CA SER A 587 11.89 21.13 -33.52
C SER A 587 13.26 21.19 -32.87
N GLY A 588 14.11 20.22 -33.17
CA GLY A 588 15.43 20.09 -32.58
C GLY A 588 16.51 19.74 -33.61
N SER A 589 17.75 19.77 -33.15
CA SER A 589 18.96 19.51 -33.94
C SER A 589 19.61 18.17 -33.59
N TYR A 590 18.95 17.35 -32.76
CA TYR A 590 19.45 16.05 -32.30
C TYR A 590 18.33 15.01 -32.24
N ASN A 591 18.68 13.73 -32.37
CA ASN A 591 17.79 12.58 -32.31
C ASN A 591 17.33 12.25 -30.85
N TRP A 592 16.77 13.24 -30.16
CA TRP A 592 16.43 13.16 -28.74
C TRP A 592 15.56 11.92 -28.35
N LYS A 593 14.50 11.69 -29.14
CA LYS A 593 13.55 10.60 -28.87
C LYS A 593 14.23 9.23 -28.91
N ASP A 594 15.00 8.98 -29.99
CA ASP A 594 15.66 7.68 -30.15
C ASP A 594 16.80 7.49 -29.17
N TYR A 595 17.59 8.54 -28.93
CA TYR A 595 18.69 8.52 -27.98
C TYR A 595 18.19 8.18 -26.57
N PHE A 596 17.22 8.92 -26.03
CA PHE A 596 16.70 8.64 -24.68
C PHE A 596 15.83 7.39 -24.63
N GLY A 597 15.11 7.06 -25.70
CA GLY A 597 14.38 5.82 -25.82
C GLY A 597 15.28 4.58 -25.73
N ALA A 598 16.50 4.67 -26.27
CA ALA A 598 17.53 3.63 -26.14
C ALA A 598 18.12 3.58 -24.72
N LEU A 599 18.46 4.74 -24.13
CA LEU A 599 19.01 4.80 -22.77
C LEU A 599 18.03 4.28 -21.71
N LEU A 600 16.75 4.58 -21.84
CA LEU A 600 15.70 4.07 -20.96
C LEU A 600 15.50 2.54 -21.07
N LYS A 601 15.99 1.93 -22.15
CA LYS A 601 16.07 0.48 -22.34
C LYS A 601 17.45 -0.09 -21.99
N ASP A 602 18.26 0.69 -21.30
CA ASP A 602 19.65 0.36 -20.91
C ASP A 602 20.58 0.02 -22.10
N GLN A 603 20.31 0.59 -23.29
CA GLN A 603 21.22 0.48 -24.44
C GLN A 603 22.35 1.52 -24.28
N LYS A 604 23.44 1.12 -23.60
CA LYS A 604 24.55 2.00 -23.21
C LYS A 604 25.39 2.51 -24.40
N ASP A 605 25.26 1.90 -25.57
CA ASP A 605 25.90 2.27 -26.83
C ASP A 605 25.08 3.28 -27.66
N ALA A 606 23.98 3.77 -27.12
CA ALA A 606 23.15 4.80 -27.77
C ALA A 606 23.99 6.06 -28.07
N VAL A 607 23.90 6.56 -29.30
CA VAL A 607 24.66 7.71 -29.76
C VAL A 607 23.73 8.91 -29.98
N LEU A 608 24.07 10.02 -29.32
CA LEU A 608 23.45 11.31 -29.62
C LEU A 608 23.96 11.84 -30.94
N LYS A 609 23.12 11.92 -31.98
CA LYS A 609 23.48 12.35 -33.33
C LYS A 609 22.88 13.72 -33.61
N LYS A 610 23.62 14.56 -34.36
CA LYS A 610 23.08 15.78 -34.96
C LYS A 610 22.15 15.40 -36.09
N GLU A 611 20.87 15.68 -35.92
CA GLU A 611 19.80 15.34 -36.84
C GLU A 611 18.65 16.31 -36.65
N LYS A 612 18.16 16.88 -37.72
CA LYS A 612 17.00 17.78 -37.66
C LYS A 612 15.75 16.92 -37.43
N VAL A 613 15.08 17.16 -36.34
CA VAL A 613 13.88 16.44 -35.93
C VAL A 613 12.71 17.38 -35.77
N HIS A 614 11.52 16.85 -36.02
CA HIS A 614 10.27 17.52 -35.68
C HIS A 614 9.34 16.50 -34.96
N TYR A 615 9.03 16.78 -33.72
CA TYR A 615 8.19 15.93 -32.88
C TYR A 615 6.86 16.61 -32.59
N VAL A 616 5.79 15.81 -32.57
CA VAL A 616 4.43 16.25 -32.21
C VAL A 616 3.87 15.35 -31.11
N ILE A 617 3.19 15.97 -30.20
CA ILE A 617 2.41 15.28 -29.16
C ILE A 617 0.94 15.71 -29.28
N ASP A 618 0.05 14.72 -29.47
CA ASP A 618 -1.40 14.89 -29.43
C ASP A 618 -1.96 14.22 -28.18
N ASP A 619 -2.50 14.99 -27.26
CA ASP A 619 -3.12 14.50 -26.04
C ASP A 619 -4.60 14.88 -26.00
N ASN A 620 -5.44 14.02 -26.57
CA ASN A 620 -6.89 14.22 -26.67
C ASN A 620 -7.62 14.21 -25.30
N ARG A 621 -6.88 13.92 -24.21
CA ARG A 621 -7.39 13.87 -22.84
C ARG A 621 -6.61 14.81 -21.90
N ALA A 622 -6.23 15.98 -22.40
CA ALA A 622 -5.55 16.98 -21.57
C ALA A 622 -6.44 17.35 -20.36
N ALA A 623 -5.86 17.34 -19.18
CA ALA A 623 -6.54 17.81 -17.99
C ALA A 623 -6.82 19.31 -18.10
N VAL A 624 -7.98 19.75 -17.62
CA VAL A 624 -8.42 21.15 -17.70
C VAL A 624 -8.15 21.89 -16.38
N THR A 625 -8.13 21.16 -15.25
CA THR A 625 -7.85 21.70 -13.92
C THR A 625 -6.65 21.02 -13.27
N TRP A 626 -6.04 21.68 -12.26
CA TRP A 626 -4.97 21.07 -11.50
C TRP A 626 -5.42 19.84 -10.68
N GLN A 627 -6.67 19.80 -10.24
CA GLN A 627 -7.26 18.64 -9.56
C GLN A 627 -7.39 17.44 -10.51
N GLU A 628 -7.85 17.68 -11.75
CA GLU A 628 -7.88 16.64 -12.78
C GLU A 628 -6.48 16.16 -13.15
N TYR A 629 -5.53 17.09 -13.29
CA TYR A 629 -4.13 16.76 -13.57
C TYR A 629 -3.55 15.88 -12.46
N ALA A 630 -3.68 16.29 -11.22
CA ALA A 630 -3.17 15.57 -10.06
C ALA A 630 -3.79 14.16 -9.98
N ARG A 631 -5.10 14.03 -10.21
CA ARG A 631 -5.80 12.75 -10.15
C ARG A 631 -5.51 11.86 -11.35
N ASN A 632 -5.70 12.36 -12.57
CA ASN A 632 -5.71 11.53 -13.77
C ASN A 632 -4.31 11.35 -14.36
N VAL A 633 -3.45 12.37 -14.30
CA VAL A 633 -2.09 12.31 -14.81
C VAL A 633 -1.14 11.73 -13.78
N LEU A 634 -1.11 12.24 -12.56
CA LEU A 634 -0.14 11.80 -11.56
C LEU A 634 -0.61 10.53 -10.83
N TRP A 635 -1.68 10.60 -10.07
CA TRP A 635 -2.13 9.51 -9.22
C TRP A 635 -2.48 8.23 -10.00
N TYR A 636 -3.44 8.31 -10.92
CA TYR A 636 -3.86 7.14 -11.70
C TYR A 636 -2.79 6.70 -12.70
N GLY A 637 -1.99 7.63 -13.23
CA GLY A 637 -0.91 7.32 -14.13
C GLY A 637 0.20 6.51 -13.49
N ARG A 638 0.64 6.93 -12.33
CA ARG A 638 1.65 6.20 -11.55
C ARG A 638 1.16 4.80 -11.17
N ARG A 639 -0.10 4.68 -10.74
CA ARG A 639 -0.72 3.39 -10.39
C ARG A 639 -0.93 2.46 -11.59
N GLY A 640 -1.16 3.02 -12.76
CA GLY A 640 -1.34 2.25 -14.00
C GLY A 640 -0.05 1.65 -14.55
N GLY A 641 1.11 1.88 -13.93
CA GLY A 641 2.41 1.43 -14.42
C GLY A 641 2.82 2.05 -15.75
N LYS A 642 2.07 3.04 -16.24
CA LYS A 642 2.34 3.77 -17.47
C LYS A 642 2.93 5.13 -17.11
N ASN A 643 3.97 5.52 -17.84
CA ASN A 643 4.52 6.87 -17.71
C ASN A 643 3.60 7.85 -18.43
N ILE A 644 2.56 8.33 -17.76
CA ILE A 644 1.59 9.27 -18.33
C ILE A 644 1.95 10.74 -18.09
N TYR A 645 3.08 11.02 -17.43
CA TYR A 645 3.60 12.38 -17.32
C TYR A 645 4.08 12.89 -18.67
N THR A 646 4.53 11.95 -19.53
CA THR A 646 4.94 12.20 -20.90
C THR A 646 3.93 11.59 -21.86
N SER A 647 3.57 12.32 -22.90
CA SER A 647 2.68 11.83 -23.94
C SER A 647 3.47 11.06 -25.00
N GLU A 648 2.77 10.25 -25.78
CA GLU A 648 3.37 9.58 -26.94
C GLU A 648 3.90 10.61 -27.94
N ILE A 649 5.18 10.47 -28.31
CA ILE A 649 5.87 11.39 -29.23
C ILE A 649 5.80 10.79 -30.63
N LYS A 650 5.19 11.52 -31.56
CA LYS A 650 5.21 11.20 -32.98
C LYS A 650 6.29 12.00 -33.68
N GLU A 651 7.05 11.36 -34.55
CA GLU A 651 8.03 12.05 -35.42
C GLU A 651 7.37 12.33 -36.78
N VAL A 652 7.47 13.56 -37.24
CA VAL A 652 6.97 13.96 -38.56
C VAL A 652 8.14 13.94 -39.50
N ILE A 653 8.21 12.92 -40.37
CA ILE A 653 9.23 12.76 -41.40
C ILE A 653 8.70 13.39 -42.70
N GLY A 654 9.27 14.52 -43.11
CA GLY A 654 9.11 15.14 -44.46
C GLY A 654 7.83 15.94 -44.68
N ASP A 655 8.02 17.08 -45.34
CA ASP A 655 7.13 17.97 -46.08
C ASP A 655 5.60 18.08 -45.82
N GLU A 656 5.12 17.91 -44.60
CA GLU A 656 3.84 18.48 -44.21
C GLU A 656 4.08 19.81 -43.48
N ARG A 657 4.59 20.78 -44.24
CA ARG A 657 4.60 22.18 -43.86
C ARG A 657 3.45 22.87 -44.61
N GLU A 658 2.28 22.86 -44.00
CA GLU A 658 1.25 23.88 -44.20
C GLU A 658 0.58 24.22 -42.89
#